data_afc0090a171f8315f87f56b562409fb4
#
_entry.id   afc0090a171f8315f87f56b562409fb4
#
_cell.length_a   1.000
_cell.length_b   1.000
_cell.length_c   1.000
_cell.angle_alpha   90.00
_cell.angle_beta   90.00
_cell.angle_gamma   90.00
#
_symmetry.space_group_name_H-M   'P 1'
#
loop_
_entity.id
_entity.type
_entity.pdbx_description
1 polymer ?
#
loop_
_entity_poly.entity_id
_entity_poly.type
_entity_poly.pdbx_seq_one_letter_code
_entity_poly.pdbx_strand_id
1 'polypeptide(L)'
;MKKFLILATVSLLSIAGFSQMPGGQRGQQGQQMNGRFYGKIVDAGNKGIEAVSITLVTNKMDTITKKQKEVIVGGMLSSNSGDFSVENVPLFGRYKLKITGIGYKAYEQAVGFEMPNRTGGGDPSAMMSALDKDLGNIKLEIDDKLLGNVTITTTKPLLQLGIDRKIFNVDKNLVSAGGTAVDVMKNVPSVNVDIDGNVTLRNAAPQIFVDGRPTNLTLEQIPADAIESVEIITNPSAKFDASGGTAGILNVVLKKNRRVGYSGNVRMNVDSRGKFGGGGDINLRQNKVNFFVSGMIHQRKSISNGFTKRENLLFNKSISEQYDKTEMNGLFGFGRFGIDYFIDNRNTITLTQSFARGNMNPGTITSIYTDYGSNGSFDSLQERSSNSENIFKNMSSQLSFKHNFPKAGREWTADVTYNKGKNENDNFLGADYFGLPSKSFSRSYNQQQIGSGNNENIIIQTDYANPINDKSKFEIGARTSIRMVESATNYFIVNADESKVPIPQQNIIYNSRDQVYAAYSTYTNRIKKFGYQLGLRAESSSYTGDLISKNQNFKIDFPISFFPSVFLTNKISDNDELQLNYSRRINRPNFFQLFPFTDISDSLNISRGNPNLNPEFTNSIELSYSKVFKKNRDNFLASVYFKNTTDLITRFQDREFVPAYNDTLLVNTYINANKSYITGLELTNKIKMSKWWDLTANANFFTAKIDLNDQPDPEQFLSYFFKLNNSFKLPKNFSLQLSGDYQSKIISAPSSGGGGGRGGFGGGGMFGGGNTSASQGFIRPNFGVDAALRFEFLKEKKASISLNVNDIFRTKKYNAHSESSFFIQDSWRRRDPQVARLNFNWRFGKFDANLFKRKSTKGEGNVNMEGNF
;
A
#
# COMPACT_ATOMS: atom_id res chain seq x y z
N MET A 1 -5.71 -4.51 31.14
CA MET A 1 -4.45 -4.02 30.56
C MET A 1 -3.27 -4.01 31.52
N LYS A 2 -3.37 -3.46 32.77
CA LYS A 2 -2.25 -3.47 33.75
C LYS A 2 -1.72 -4.87 34.12
N LYS A 3 -2.56 -5.90 34.17
CA LYS A 3 -2.15 -7.29 34.48
C LYS A 3 -1.43 -8.00 33.32
N PHE A 4 -1.65 -7.57 32.08
CA PHE A 4 -0.98 -8.14 30.90
C PHE A 4 0.43 -7.57 30.69
N LEU A 5 0.62 -6.30 31.05
CA LEU A 5 1.94 -5.66 30.98
C LEU A 5 2.91 -6.24 32.03
N ILE A 6 2.39 -6.63 33.22
CA ILE A 6 3.17 -7.25 34.27
C ILE A 6 3.57 -8.68 33.89
N LEU A 7 2.73 -9.43 33.17
CA LEU A 7 3.07 -10.77 32.71
C LEU A 7 4.16 -10.74 31.61
N ALA A 8 4.15 -9.74 30.73
CA ALA A 8 5.17 -9.56 29.69
C ALA A 8 6.52 -9.11 30.27
N THR A 9 6.53 -8.32 31.34
CA THR A 9 7.76 -7.91 32.03
C THR A 9 8.35 -9.02 32.90
N VAL A 10 7.53 -9.88 33.50
CA VAL A 10 7.99 -11.03 34.29
C VAL A 10 8.58 -12.14 33.38
N SER A 11 8.02 -12.37 32.19
CA SER A 11 8.60 -13.33 31.23
C SER A 11 9.91 -12.87 30.59
N LEU A 12 10.17 -11.57 30.49
CA LEU A 12 11.46 -11.03 30.01
C LEU A 12 12.56 -11.07 31.09
N LEU A 13 12.20 -11.03 32.35
CA LEU A 13 13.14 -11.13 33.48
C LEU A 13 13.56 -12.58 33.80
N SER A 14 12.78 -13.59 33.39
CA SER A 14 13.11 -15.00 33.63
C SER A 14 14.10 -15.61 32.64
N ILE A 15 14.48 -14.87 31.55
CA ILE A 15 15.49 -15.32 30.58
C ILE A 15 16.91 -14.88 31.00
N ALA A 16 17.07 -13.99 31.98
CA ALA A 16 18.36 -13.52 32.47
C ALA A 16 19.00 -14.38 33.60
N GLY A 17 18.38 -15.50 34.00
CA GLY A 17 18.73 -16.24 35.19
C GLY A 17 19.43 -17.61 35.02
N PHE A 18 19.90 -17.97 33.83
CA PHE A 18 20.64 -19.22 33.64
C PHE A 18 21.99 -19.00 32.94
N SER A 19 22.99 -18.59 33.67
CA SER A 19 24.40 -18.89 33.37
C SER A 19 25.23 -18.94 34.64
N GLN A 20 25.19 -20.10 35.32
CA GLN A 20 26.30 -20.52 36.17
C GLN A 20 26.81 -21.82 35.60
N MET A 21 28.02 -21.77 35.02
CA MET A 21 28.82 -22.94 34.67
C MET A 21 29.75 -23.28 35.82
N PRO A 22 30.00 -24.59 36.07
CA PRO A 22 31.09 -25.02 36.96
C PRO A 22 32.45 -24.84 36.25
N GLY A 23 33.41 -24.45 37.01
CA GLY A 23 34.78 -24.17 36.54
C GLY A 23 35.53 -25.41 36.05
N GLY A 24 36.42 -25.19 35.07
CA GLY A 24 37.34 -26.19 34.57
C GLY A 24 38.36 -25.58 33.62
N GLN A 25 39.56 -25.37 34.08
CA GLN A 25 40.84 -25.21 33.37
C GLN A 25 41.13 -23.95 32.59
N ARG A 26 42.04 -23.17 33.13
CA ARG A 26 42.83 -22.12 32.50
C ARG A 26 43.61 -22.67 31.30
N GLY A 27 43.15 -22.31 30.08
CA GLY A 27 43.98 -22.23 28.89
C GLY A 27 44.17 -20.75 28.61
N GLN A 28 45.40 -20.25 28.63
CA GLN A 28 45.76 -18.87 28.18
C GLN A 28 45.39 -18.70 26.71
N GLN A 29 44.23 -18.13 26.44
CA GLN A 29 43.97 -17.50 25.13
C GLN A 29 44.69 -16.15 25.13
N GLY A 30 45.86 -16.11 24.47
CA GLY A 30 46.54 -14.86 24.16
C GLY A 30 45.57 -13.91 23.46
N GLN A 31 45.42 -12.70 23.98
CA GLN A 31 44.71 -11.63 23.30
C GLN A 31 45.32 -11.50 21.88
N GLN A 32 44.54 -11.87 20.86
CA GLN A 32 44.92 -11.62 19.47
C GLN A 32 44.98 -10.11 19.29
N MET A 33 46.20 -9.58 19.27
CA MET A 33 46.39 -8.19 18.88
C MET A 33 46.09 -8.05 17.37
N ASN A 34 45.18 -7.18 17.04
CA ASN A 34 44.78 -6.87 15.67
C ASN A 34 45.29 -5.49 15.26
N GLY A 35 45.74 -5.36 14.04
CA GLY A 35 46.15 -4.11 13.42
C GLY A 35 45.20 -3.64 12.31
N ARG A 36 45.59 -2.56 11.63
CA ARG A 36 44.84 -1.92 10.54
C ARG A 36 45.75 -1.59 9.38
N PHE A 37 45.31 -1.88 8.14
CA PHE A 37 45.92 -1.36 6.92
C PHE A 37 44.99 -0.24 6.37
N TYR A 38 45.59 0.90 6.05
CA TYR A 38 44.88 2.01 5.45
C TYR A 38 45.70 2.71 4.36
N GLY A 39 45.05 3.49 3.52
CA GLY A 39 45.69 4.19 2.44
C GLY A 39 44.66 4.84 1.50
N LYS A 40 45.13 5.23 0.33
CA LYS A 40 44.27 5.92 -0.64
C LYS A 40 44.46 5.32 -2.03
N ILE A 41 43.36 5.02 -2.72
CA ILE A 41 43.37 4.58 -4.12
C ILE A 41 43.24 5.82 -4.99
N VAL A 42 44.20 6.00 -5.93
CA VAL A 42 44.23 7.18 -6.79
C VAL A 42 44.38 6.77 -8.26
N ASP A 43 43.96 7.64 -9.17
CA ASP A 43 44.23 7.52 -10.60
C ASP A 43 45.62 8.09 -10.98
N ALA A 44 45.97 8.06 -12.28
CA ALA A 44 47.20 8.58 -12.79
C ALA A 44 47.43 10.08 -12.48
N GLY A 45 46.35 10.84 -12.28
CA GLY A 45 46.32 12.26 -11.92
C GLY A 45 46.34 12.53 -10.41
N ASN A 46 46.55 11.51 -9.54
CA ASN A 46 46.46 11.56 -8.08
C ASN A 46 45.04 11.91 -7.53
N LYS A 47 44.01 11.77 -8.31
CA LYS A 47 42.61 11.94 -7.86
C LYS A 47 42.12 10.64 -7.27
N GLY A 48 41.42 10.71 -6.12
CA GLY A 48 40.87 9.53 -5.45
C GLY A 48 39.82 8.83 -6.29
N ILE A 49 39.89 7.49 -6.33
CA ILE A 49 38.94 6.64 -7.07
C ILE A 49 37.93 6.06 -6.08
N GLU A 50 36.64 6.30 -6.33
CA GLU A 50 35.49 5.82 -5.52
C GLU A 50 35.08 4.39 -5.91
N ALA A 51 34.58 3.64 -4.92
CA ALA A 51 33.95 2.32 -5.11
C ALA A 51 34.85 1.24 -5.73
N VAL A 52 36.15 1.33 -5.50
CA VAL A 52 37.10 0.26 -5.82
C VAL A 52 37.04 -0.81 -4.72
N SER A 53 36.99 -2.07 -5.10
CA SER A 53 37.00 -3.19 -4.16
C SER A 53 38.42 -3.45 -3.66
N ILE A 54 38.63 -3.33 -2.37
CA ILE A 54 39.88 -3.66 -1.65
C ILE A 54 39.63 -4.94 -0.85
N THR A 55 40.34 -6.01 -1.13
CA THR A 55 40.20 -7.30 -0.45
C THR A 55 41.55 -7.74 0.09
N LEU A 56 41.60 -8.04 1.36
CA LEU A 56 42.78 -8.59 2.01
C LEU A 56 42.64 -10.11 2.13
N VAL A 57 43.59 -10.84 1.55
CA VAL A 57 43.60 -12.32 1.57
C VAL A 57 44.84 -12.85 2.22
N THR A 58 44.76 -14.05 2.80
CA THR A 58 45.90 -14.83 3.31
C THR A 58 45.80 -16.27 2.80
N ASN A 59 46.94 -16.93 2.65
CA ASN A 59 47.01 -18.33 2.27
C ASN A 59 46.88 -19.22 3.48
N LYS A 60 45.85 -20.06 3.57
CA LYS A 60 45.73 -21.11 4.57
C LYS A 60 45.78 -22.49 3.88
N MET A 61 46.44 -23.43 4.54
CA MET A 61 46.45 -24.81 4.07
C MET A 61 45.08 -25.47 4.40
N ASP A 62 44.42 -25.96 3.40
CA ASP A 62 43.20 -26.73 3.55
C ASP A 62 43.54 -28.09 4.19
N THR A 63 42.99 -28.38 5.36
CA THR A 63 43.28 -29.57 6.14
C THR A 63 42.84 -30.86 5.46
N ILE A 64 41.91 -30.80 4.52
CA ILE A 64 41.35 -31.93 3.79
C ILE A 64 42.10 -32.18 2.48
N THR A 65 42.36 -31.14 1.71
CA THR A 65 42.96 -31.28 0.35
C THR A 65 44.48 -31.10 0.34
N LYS A 66 45.08 -30.65 1.46
CA LYS A 66 46.50 -30.30 1.61
C LYS A 66 47.01 -29.29 0.58
N LYS A 67 46.13 -28.54 -0.07
CA LYS A 67 46.46 -27.45 -1.00
C LYS A 67 46.32 -26.10 -0.30
N GLN A 68 47.18 -25.14 -0.69
CA GLN A 68 47.04 -23.77 -0.26
C GLN A 68 45.80 -23.15 -0.89
N LYS A 69 44.94 -22.54 -0.08
CA LYS A 69 43.74 -21.83 -0.50
C LYS A 69 43.79 -20.41 0.01
N GLU A 70 43.52 -19.43 -0.85
CA GLU A 70 43.35 -18.05 -0.44
C GLU A 70 42.04 -17.88 0.36
N VAL A 71 42.16 -17.27 1.54
CA VAL A 71 41.02 -16.96 2.43
C VAL A 71 40.95 -15.47 2.62
N ILE A 72 39.75 -14.89 2.47
CA ILE A 72 39.53 -13.48 2.71
C ILE A 72 39.57 -13.22 4.20
N VAL A 73 40.43 -12.25 4.62
CA VAL A 73 40.59 -11.79 5.99
C VAL A 73 39.72 -10.54 6.26
N GLY A 74 39.62 -9.65 5.26
CA GLY A 74 38.81 -8.44 5.33
C GLY A 74 38.67 -7.81 3.94
N GLY A 75 37.79 -6.86 3.81
CA GLY A 75 37.62 -6.12 2.57
C GLY A 75 36.62 -4.97 2.70
N MET A 76 36.77 -3.98 1.83
CA MET A 76 35.88 -2.82 1.76
C MET A 76 35.89 -2.20 0.36
N LEU A 77 35.05 -1.21 0.15
CA LEU A 77 35.10 -0.34 -1.01
C LEU A 77 35.75 0.98 -0.64
N SER A 78 36.59 1.56 -1.54
CA SER A 78 37.15 2.90 -1.34
C SER A 78 36.05 3.96 -1.21
N SER A 79 36.31 4.98 -0.39
CA SER A 79 35.42 6.13 -0.20
C SER A 79 35.39 7.03 -1.45
N ASN A 80 34.53 8.06 -1.43
CA ASN A 80 34.45 9.05 -2.53
C ASN A 80 35.76 9.83 -2.75
N SER A 81 36.61 9.89 -1.74
CA SER A 81 37.97 10.48 -1.81
C SER A 81 39.05 9.46 -2.15
N GLY A 82 38.68 8.17 -2.33
CA GLY A 82 39.61 7.09 -2.59
C GLY A 82 40.22 6.44 -1.35
N ASP A 83 39.91 6.92 -0.13
CA ASP A 83 40.46 6.39 1.10
C ASP A 83 39.89 5.02 1.47
N PHE A 84 40.71 4.16 2.05
CA PHE A 84 40.31 2.87 2.58
C PHE A 84 40.96 2.56 3.92
N SER A 85 40.32 1.69 4.75
CA SER A 85 40.80 1.24 6.04
C SER A 85 40.30 -0.18 6.33
N VAL A 86 41.14 -1.20 6.23
CA VAL A 86 40.82 -2.58 6.58
C VAL A 86 41.24 -2.82 8.03
N GLU A 87 40.27 -2.92 8.92
CA GLU A 87 40.44 -3.03 10.37
C GLU A 87 40.35 -4.49 10.84
N ASN A 88 40.81 -4.75 12.06
CA ASN A 88 40.79 -6.07 12.73
C ASN A 88 41.59 -7.15 12.00
N VAL A 89 42.73 -6.81 11.45
CA VAL A 89 43.66 -7.72 10.81
C VAL A 89 44.58 -8.36 11.87
N PRO A 90 44.69 -9.70 11.99
CA PRO A 90 45.64 -10.32 12.92
C PRO A 90 47.08 -9.90 12.64
N LEU A 91 47.90 -9.63 13.69
CA LEU A 91 49.27 -9.11 13.51
C LEU A 91 50.22 -10.15 12.91
N PHE A 92 49.98 -11.42 13.19
CA PHE A 92 50.82 -12.50 12.70
C PHE A 92 50.20 -13.12 11.45
N GLY A 93 50.71 -12.74 10.27
CA GLY A 93 50.28 -13.29 8.99
C GLY A 93 50.92 -12.59 7.79
N ARG A 94 51.06 -13.35 6.70
CA ARG A 94 51.41 -12.76 5.38
C ARG A 94 50.12 -12.54 4.62
N TYR A 95 49.89 -11.30 4.26
CA TYR A 95 48.66 -10.89 3.58
C TYR A 95 48.99 -10.43 2.19
N LYS A 96 48.00 -10.56 1.29
CA LYS A 96 48.02 -9.96 -0.03
C LYS A 96 46.80 -9.04 -0.16
N LEU A 97 47.05 -7.78 -0.45
CA LEU A 97 46.02 -6.80 -0.77
C LEU A 97 45.67 -6.93 -2.27
N LYS A 98 44.43 -7.23 -2.58
CA LYS A 98 43.91 -7.26 -3.95
C LYS A 98 42.97 -6.10 -4.15
N ILE A 99 43.21 -5.30 -5.18
CA ILE A 99 42.43 -4.12 -5.50
C ILE A 99 41.87 -4.31 -6.91
N THR A 100 40.53 -4.22 -7.04
CA THR A 100 39.84 -4.35 -8.31
C THR A 100 38.82 -3.24 -8.49
N GLY A 101 38.85 -2.55 -9.61
CA GLY A 101 37.90 -1.49 -9.95
C GLY A 101 37.47 -1.60 -11.41
N ILE A 102 36.24 -1.21 -11.69
CA ILE A 102 35.70 -1.20 -13.07
C ILE A 102 36.46 -0.15 -13.89
N GLY A 103 37.09 -0.58 -14.98
CA GLY A 103 37.89 0.29 -15.85
C GLY A 103 39.36 0.42 -15.45
N TYR A 104 39.82 -0.30 -14.44
CA TYR A 104 41.22 -0.32 -13.97
C TYR A 104 41.77 -1.72 -13.99
N LYS A 105 43.11 -1.85 -14.23
CA LYS A 105 43.80 -3.12 -14.08
C LYS A 105 43.80 -3.58 -12.63
N ALA A 106 43.62 -4.89 -12.42
CA ALA A 106 43.72 -5.45 -11.07
C ALA A 106 45.11 -5.21 -10.49
N TYR A 107 45.18 -4.76 -9.24
CA TYR A 107 46.42 -4.50 -8.50
C TYR A 107 46.54 -5.47 -7.34
N GLU A 108 47.74 -6.06 -7.17
CA GLU A 108 48.01 -6.96 -6.04
C GLU A 108 49.35 -6.52 -5.38
N GLN A 109 49.32 -6.48 -4.04
CA GLN A 109 50.52 -6.15 -3.22
C GLN A 109 50.59 -7.04 -1.99
N ALA A 110 51.77 -7.59 -1.70
CA ALA A 110 52.03 -8.25 -0.41
C ALA A 110 52.15 -7.19 0.70
N VAL A 111 51.40 -7.41 1.80
CA VAL A 111 51.39 -6.50 2.94
C VAL A 111 51.51 -7.28 4.26
N GLY A 112 52.14 -6.70 5.26
CA GLY A 112 52.33 -7.32 6.56
C GLY A 112 52.73 -6.27 7.59
N PHE A 113 52.59 -6.60 8.88
CA PHE A 113 53.02 -5.75 9.97
C PHE A 113 54.49 -6.05 10.29
N GLU A 114 55.28 -4.99 10.42
CA GLU A 114 56.70 -5.08 10.84
C GLU A 114 56.77 -4.82 12.32
N MET A 115 57.15 -5.84 13.12
CA MET A 115 57.36 -5.68 14.56
C MET A 115 58.72 -5.07 14.83
N PRO A 116 58.83 -4.03 15.67
CA PRO A 116 60.13 -3.52 16.09
C PRO A 116 60.89 -4.59 16.86
N ASN A 117 62.19 -4.73 16.57
CA ASN A 117 63.10 -5.69 17.26
C ASN A 117 63.14 -5.39 18.77
N ARG A 118 62.93 -6.43 19.57
CA ARG A 118 62.96 -6.43 21.05
C ARG A 118 64.38 -6.31 21.62
N THR A 119 65.14 -5.31 21.31
CA THR A 119 66.40 -5.04 21.96
C THR A 119 66.38 -3.61 22.51
N GLY A 120 66.03 -3.50 23.83
CA GLY A 120 66.12 -2.28 24.61
C GLY A 120 64.85 -1.47 24.67
N GLY A 121 64.22 -1.41 25.84
CA GLY A 121 63.21 -0.43 26.32
C GLY A 121 62.22 0.16 25.30
N GLY A 122 61.29 -0.63 24.87
CA GLY A 122 60.35 -0.23 23.82
C GLY A 122 59.32 0.81 24.30
N ASP A 123 59.35 1.99 23.67
CA ASP A 123 58.31 3.03 23.80
C ASP A 123 56.92 2.46 23.37
N PRO A 124 55.92 2.48 24.24
CA PRO A 124 54.56 2.03 23.91
C PRO A 124 53.95 2.75 22.69
N SER A 125 54.43 3.96 22.38
CA SER A 125 53.94 4.72 21.21
C SER A 125 54.46 4.14 19.89
N ALA A 126 55.67 3.58 19.87
CA ALA A 126 56.26 2.89 18.70
C ALA A 126 55.54 1.57 18.41
N MET A 127 55.03 0.90 19.44
CA MET A 127 54.26 -0.34 19.30
C MET A 127 52.85 -0.07 18.78
N MET A 128 52.24 1.04 19.20
CA MET A 128 50.90 1.43 18.66
C MET A 128 50.99 1.89 17.19
N SER A 129 52.10 2.57 16.79
CA SER A 129 52.29 2.97 15.40
C SER A 129 52.53 1.79 14.45
N ALA A 130 53.10 0.69 14.93
CA ALA A 130 53.32 -0.55 14.17
C ALA A 130 52.02 -1.30 13.90
N LEU A 131 50.94 -1.02 14.66
CA LEU A 131 49.59 -1.62 14.48
C LEU A 131 48.76 -0.90 13.39
N ASP A 132 49.15 0.30 13.00
CA ASP A 132 48.47 1.20 12.09
C ASP A 132 49.33 1.44 10.84
N LYS A 133 49.32 0.50 9.89
CA LYS A 133 50.19 0.56 8.71
C LYS A 133 49.58 1.35 7.57
N ASP A 134 50.15 2.50 7.25
CA ASP A 134 49.83 3.29 6.08
C ASP A 134 50.45 2.65 4.82
N LEU A 135 49.60 2.35 3.84
CA LEU A 135 50.02 1.83 2.55
C LEU A 135 50.23 2.95 1.50
N GLY A 136 50.00 4.20 1.89
CA GLY A 136 50.16 5.38 1.05
C GLY A 136 49.14 5.49 -0.06
N ASN A 137 49.49 6.22 -1.13
CA ASN A 137 48.68 6.36 -2.32
C ASN A 137 48.96 5.22 -3.31
N ILE A 138 47.99 4.34 -3.52
CA ILE A 138 48.08 3.25 -4.48
C ILE A 138 47.50 3.72 -5.81
N LYS A 139 48.30 3.84 -6.84
CA LYS A 139 47.92 4.26 -8.19
C LYS A 139 47.41 3.07 -8.98
N LEU A 140 46.17 3.22 -9.53
CA LEU A 140 45.62 2.24 -10.46
C LEU A 140 45.79 2.72 -11.91
N GLU A 141 46.18 1.78 -12.79
CA GLU A 141 46.27 1.99 -14.21
C GLU A 141 44.92 1.70 -14.88
N ILE A 142 44.56 2.51 -15.87
CA ILE A 142 43.35 2.30 -16.67
C ILE A 142 43.54 1.04 -17.54
N ASP A 143 42.49 0.19 -17.60
CA ASP A 143 42.48 -0.97 -18.51
C ASP A 143 41.89 -0.55 -19.85
N ASP A 144 42.73 -0.22 -20.82
CA ASP A 144 42.34 0.23 -22.16
C ASP A 144 41.53 -0.80 -22.97
N LYS A 145 41.45 -2.04 -22.50
CA LYS A 145 40.64 -3.10 -23.16
C LYS A 145 39.17 -3.08 -22.80
N LEU A 146 38.76 -2.29 -21.82
CA LEU A 146 37.37 -2.19 -21.30
C LEU A 146 36.63 -0.89 -21.62
N LEU A 147 37.21 -0.02 -22.49
CA LEU A 147 36.56 1.21 -22.93
C LEU A 147 35.44 1.01 -23.99
N GLY A 148 34.64 -0.02 -23.81
CA GLY A 148 33.28 -0.03 -24.35
C GLY A 148 32.33 0.52 -23.32
N ASN A 149 31.82 1.73 -23.54
CA ASN A 149 30.83 2.39 -22.68
C ASN A 149 29.69 1.45 -22.31
N VAL A 150 29.75 0.80 -21.17
CA VAL A 150 28.60 0.20 -20.53
C VAL A 150 28.20 1.07 -19.35
N THR A 151 27.45 2.13 -19.63
CA THR A 151 26.69 2.82 -18.61
C THR A 151 25.53 1.90 -18.22
N ILE A 152 25.73 1.05 -17.21
CA ILE A 152 24.65 0.27 -16.59
C ILE A 152 23.86 1.23 -15.69
N THR A 153 23.02 2.05 -16.29
CA THR A 153 21.85 2.61 -15.58
C THR A 153 20.84 1.47 -15.52
N THR A 154 20.87 0.68 -14.47
CA THR A 154 19.76 -0.23 -14.11
C THR A 154 18.56 0.62 -13.71
N THR A 155 17.89 1.16 -14.71
CA THR A 155 16.57 1.77 -14.47
C THR A 155 15.60 0.61 -14.27
N LYS A 156 15.07 0.48 -13.04
CA LYS A 156 13.95 -0.45 -12.78
C LYS A 156 12.89 -0.23 -13.86
N PRO A 157 12.38 -1.26 -14.53
CA PRO A 157 11.30 -1.10 -15.50
C PRO A 157 10.04 -0.59 -14.77
N LEU A 158 9.15 0.10 -15.49
CA LEU A 158 7.89 0.59 -14.93
C LEU A 158 7.02 -0.57 -14.40
N LEU A 159 7.01 -1.69 -15.11
CA LEU A 159 6.30 -2.91 -14.74
C LEU A 159 7.29 -4.08 -14.67
N GLN A 160 7.25 -4.81 -13.54
CA GLN A 160 8.04 -6.05 -13.34
C GLN A 160 7.10 -7.20 -13.00
N LEU A 161 7.45 -8.41 -13.40
CA LEU A 161 6.71 -9.63 -13.09
C LEU A 161 7.46 -10.42 -12.01
N GLY A 162 6.75 -10.83 -10.98
CA GLY A 162 7.15 -11.82 -9.99
C GLY A 162 6.34 -13.10 -10.16
N ILE A 163 6.67 -14.13 -9.38
CA ILE A 163 5.95 -15.43 -9.43
C ILE A 163 4.46 -15.26 -9.06
N ASP A 164 4.16 -14.38 -8.11
CA ASP A 164 2.81 -14.20 -7.53
C ASP A 164 2.26 -12.77 -7.70
N ARG A 165 3.00 -11.86 -8.35
CA ARG A 165 2.62 -10.44 -8.42
C ARG A 165 3.16 -9.70 -9.63
N LYS A 166 2.47 -8.63 -10.00
CA LYS A 166 2.95 -7.61 -10.95
C LYS A 166 3.39 -6.38 -10.14
N ILE A 167 4.56 -5.82 -10.38
CA ILE A 167 5.12 -4.67 -9.64
C ILE A 167 5.15 -3.46 -10.54
N PHE A 168 4.39 -2.43 -10.20
CA PHE A 168 4.37 -1.14 -10.87
C PHE A 168 5.23 -0.13 -10.12
N ASN A 169 6.32 0.37 -10.72
CA ASN A 169 7.26 1.30 -10.13
C ASN A 169 6.78 2.75 -10.29
N VAL A 170 6.38 3.39 -9.18
CA VAL A 170 5.72 4.71 -9.16
C VAL A 170 6.65 5.86 -9.54
N ASP A 171 7.95 5.77 -9.25
CA ASP A 171 8.92 6.83 -9.57
C ASP A 171 8.99 7.20 -11.07
N LYS A 172 8.45 6.35 -11.94
CA LYS A 172 8.37 6.57 -13.39
C LYS A 172 7.07 7.21 -13.85
N ASN A 173 6.11 7.41 -12.93
CA ASN A 173 4.81 7.99 -13.24
C ASN A 173 4.80 9.49 -12.89
N LEU A 174 4.54 10.34 -13.88
CA LEU A 174 4.52 11.80 -13.72
C LEU A 174 3.14 12.34 -13.36
N VAL A 175 2.08 11.68 -13.84
CA VAL A 175 0.68 12.16 -13.68
C VAL A 175 0.24 12.14 -12.22
N SER A 176 0.76 11.21 -11.42
CA SER A 176 0.41 11.09 -10.01
C SER A 176 1.22 11.99 -9.07
N ALA A 177 2.23 12.72 -9.57
CA ALA A 177 3.09 13.56 -8.75
C ALA A 177 2.27 14.61 -7.96
N GLY A 178 2.57 14.77 -6.67
CA GLY A 178 1.87 15.69 -5.77
C GLY A 178 0.44 15.28 -5.40
N GLY A 179 -0.03 14.13 -5.89
CA GLY A 179 -1.33 13.55 -5.57
C GLY A 179 -1.29 12.56 -4.43
N THR A 180 -2.27 11.67 -4.41
CA THR A 180 -2.42 10.57 -3.45
C THR A 180 -2.22 9.21 -4.13
N ALA A 181 -2.29 8.11 -3.36
CA ALA A 181 -2.24 6.77 -3.94
C ALA A 181 -3.39 6.53 -4.93
N VAL A 182 -4.54 7.20 -4.80
CA VAL A 182 -5.63 7.16 -5.79
C VAL A 182 -5.12 7.61 -7.16
N ASP A 183 -4.37 8.73 -7.23
CA ASP A 183 -3.82 9.24 -8.48
C ASP A 183 -2.77 8.28 -9.07
N VAL A 184 -2.03 7.57 -8.22
CA VAL A 184 -1.13 6.49 -8.65
C VAL A 184 -1.93 5.35 -9.28
N MET A 185 -3.01 4.90 -8.61
CA MET A 185 -3.84 3.77 -9.06
C MET A 185 -4.49 4.02 -10.42
N LYS A 186 -4.82 5.28 -10.77
CA LYS A 186 -5.30 5.64 -12.11
C LYS A 186 -4.33 5.21 -13.22
N ASN A 187 -3.05 5.13 -12.93
CA ASN A 187 -2.00 4.79 -13.90
C ASN A 187 -1.51 3.33 -13.80
N VAL A 188 -1.92 2.60 -12.75
CA VAL A 188 -1.57 1.19 -12.57
C VAL A 188 -2.34 0.33 -13.59
N PRO A 189 -1.66 -0.54 -14.36
CA PRO A 189 -2.33 -1.50 -15.24
C PRO A 189 -3.29 -2.40 -14.45
N SER A 190 -4.34 -2.88 -15.08
CA SER A 190 -5.35 -3.79 -14.49
C SER A 190 -6.25 -3.16 -13.40
N VAL A 191 -5.98 -1.93 -12.99
CA VAL A 191 -6.70 -1.22 -11.93
C VAL A 191 -7.61 -0.17 -12.56
N ASN A 192 -8.88 -0.17 -12.20
CA ASN A 192 -9.82 0.90 -12.54
C ASN A 192 -10.09 1.76 -11.30
N VAL A 193 -10.25 3.07 -11.49
CA VAL A 193 -10.54 4.03 -10.42
C VAL A 193 -11.73 4.86 -10.85
N ASP A 194 -12.81 4.80 -10.08
CA ASP A 194 -14.00 5.58 -10.33
C ASP A 194 -13.83 7.06 -9.95
N ILE A 195 -14.88 7.86 -10.16
CA ILE A 195 -14.86 9.30 -9.86
C ILE A 195 -14.74 9.61 -8.37
N ASP A 196 -15.08 8.65 -7.50
CA ASP A 196 -15.01 8.77 -6.05
C ASP A 196 -13.66 8.33 -5.47
N GLY A 197 -12.79 7.78 -6.33
CA GLY A 197 -11.50 7.23 -5.93
C GLY A 197 -11.57 5.79 -5.46
N ASN A 198 -12.72 5.11 -5.63
CA ASN A 198 -12.81 3.68 -5.37
C ASN A 198 -12.03 2.91 -6.44
N VAL A 199 -11.28 1.93 -5.96
CA VAL A 199 -10.40 1.14 -6.81
C VAL A 199 -10.98 -0.24 -7.02
N THR A 200 -11.04 -0.66 -8.29
CA THR A 200 -11.39 -2.03 -8.65
C THR A 200 -10.27 -2.69 -9.43
N LEU A 201 -10.10 -3.98 -9.21
CA LEU A 201 -9.19 -4.85 -9.93
C LEU A 201 -10.03 -5.96 -10.56
N ARG A 202 -10.06 -5.99 -11.91
CA ARG A 202 -10.93 -6.94 -12.64
C ARG A 202 -12.39 -6.88 -12.19
N ASN A 203 -12.92 -5.67 -12.09
CA ASN A 203 -14.31 -5.36 -11.71
C ASN A 203 -14.74 -5.74 -10.28
N ALA A 204 -13.80 -6.01 -9.38
CA ALA A 204 -14.09 -6.25 -7.97
C ALA A 204 -13.14 -5.45 -7.07
N ALA A 205 -13.58 -5.11 -5.84
CA ALA A 205 -12.79 -4.33 -4.89
C ALA A 205 -11.62 -5.16 -4.35
N PRO A 206 -10.35 -4.72 -4.53
CA PRO A 206 -9.18 -5.39 -3.97
C PRO A 206 -8.99 -5.02 -2.49
N GLN A 207 -8.26 -5.85 -1.76
CA GLN A 207 -7.78 -5.51 -0.44
C GLN A 207 -6.54 -4.60 -0.55
N ILE A 208 -6.52 -3.51 0.23
CA ILE A 208 -5.40 -2.58 0.23
C ILE A 208 -4.42 -2.95 1.34
N PHE A 209 -3.15 -3.10 0.97
CA PHE A 209 -2.04 -3.32 1.88
C PHE A 209 -1.03 -2.17 1.79
N VAL A 210 -0.32 -1.93 2.88
CA VAL A 210 0.85 -1.06 2.91
C VAL A 210 2.03 -1.85 3.47
N ASP A 211 3.14 -1.87 2.73
CA ASP A 211 4.35 -2.64 3.07
C ASP A 211 4.06 -4.13 3.40
N GLY A 212 3.12 -4.75 2.66
CA GLY A 212 2.74 -6.14 2.82
C GLY A 212 1.75 -6.43 3.95
N ARG A 213 1.13 -5.40 4.55
CA ARG A 213 0.19 -5.53 5.67
C ARG A 213 -1.12 -4.83 5.39
N PRO A 214 -2.27 -5.37 5.84
CA PRO A 214 -3.54 -4.68 5.79
C PRO A 214 -3.44 -3.33 6.52
N THR A 215 -4.03 -2.30 5.94
CA THR A 215 -3.99 -0.94 6.48
C THR A 215 -5.39 -0.43 6.78
N ASN A 216 -5.49 0.46 7.78
CA ASN A 216 -6.68 1.26 8.03
C ASN A 216 -6.64 2.62 7.28
N LEU A 217 -5.52 2.91 6.58
CA LEU A 217 -5.40 4.10 5.76
C LEU A 217 -6.17 3.91 4.45
N THR A 218 -6.92 4.91 4.05
CA THR A 218 -7.49 4.96 2.70
C THR A 218 -6.40 5.33 1.69
N LEU A 219 -6.58 4.99 0.43
CA LEU A 219 -5.63 5.37 -0.62
C LEU A 219 -5.45 6.89 -0.74
N GLU A 220 -6.48 7.66 -0.43
CA GLU A 220 -6.40 9.12 -0.38
C GLU A 220 -5.50 9.65 0.74
N GLN A 221 -5.30 8.87 1.79
CA GLN A 221 -4.44 9.21 2.93
C GLN A 221 -2.96 8.89 2.68
N ILE A 222 -2.62 8.23 1.58
CA ILE A 222 -1.25 7.85 1.25
C ILE A 222 -0.72 8.80 0.15
N PRO A 223 0.35 9.58 0.43
CA PRO A 223 0.94 10.46 -0.59
C PRO A 223 1.54 9.67 -1.75
N ALA A 224 1.26 10.05 -2.99
CA ALA A 224 1.83 9.42 -4.18
C ALA A 224 3.36 9.39 -4.15
N ASP A 225 3.98 10.47 -3.70
CA ASP A 225 5.43 10.61 -3.67
C ASP A 225 6.12 9.78 -2.59
N ALA A 226 5.37 9.30 -1.57
CA ALA A 226 5.88 8.36 -0.58
C ALA A 226 5.91 6.91 -1.10
N ILE A 227 5.31 6.63 -2.24
CA ILE A 227 5.18 5.29 -2.81
C ILE A 227 6.41 4.97 -3.66
N GLU A 228 7.04 3.83 -3.42
CA GLU A 228 8.09 3.25 -4.29
C GLU A 228 7.47 2.47 -5.43
N SER A 229 6.51 1.59 -5.10
CA SER A 229 5.85 0.73 -6.07
C SER A 229 4.46 0.31 -5.59
N VAL A 230 3.64 -0.15 -6.53
CA VAL A 230 2.37 -0.85 -6.27
C VAL A 230 2.51 -2.27 -6.77
N GLU A 231 2.27 -3.24 -5.88
CA GLU A 231 2.24 -4.65 -6.22
C GLU A 231 0.79 -5.09 -6.45
N ILE A 232 0.52 -5.64 -7.60
CA ILE A 232 -0.80 -6.16 -8.00
C ILE A 232 -0.76 -7.68 -7.85
N ILE A 233 -1.49 -8.21 -6.89
CA ILE A 233 -1.51 -9.63 -6.55
C ILE A 233 -2.90 -10.16 -6.83
N THR A 234 -3.14 -10.62 -8.06
CA THR A 234 -4.46 -11.11 -8.52
C THR A 234 -4.84 -12.44 -7.88
N ASN A 235 -3.86 -13.30 -7.65
CA ASN A 235 -4.01 -14.60 -6.98
C ASN A 235 -3.03 -14.67 -5.80
N PRO A 236 -3.41 -14.20 -4.61
CA PRO A 236 -2.51 -14.20 -3.46
C PRO A 236 -2.16 -15.61 -2.99
N SER A 237 -0.88 -15.84 -2.65
CA SER A 237 -0.41 -17.10 -2.07
C SER A 237 -0.92 -17.30 -0.64
N ALA A 238 -0.74 -18.51 -0.08
CA ALA A 238 -1.15 -18.86 1.29
C ALA A 238 -0.56 -17.96 2.39
N LYS A 239 0.53 -17.24 2.11
CA LYS A 239 1.15 -16.25 2.99
C LYS A 239 0.24 -15.05 3.30
N PHE A 240 -0.64 -14.69 2.35
CA PHE A 240 -1.56 -13.58 2.51
C PHE A 240 -2.85 -14.01 3.18
N ASP A 241 -3.51 -13.07 3.84
CA ASP A 241 -4.82 -13.26 4.46
C ASP A 241 -5.82 -13.82 3.44
N ALA A 242 -6.50 -14.92 3.76
CA ALA A 242 -7.50 -15.53 2.86
C ALA A 242 -8.76 -14.66 2.77
N SER A 243 -9.06 -13.86 3.80
CA SER A 243 -10.14 -12.90 3.80
C SER A 243 -9.68 -11.58 3.17
N GLY A 244 -10.08 -11.28 1.98
CA GLY A 244 -9.64 -10.02 1.35
C GLY A 244 -10.16 -9.78 -0.04
N GLY A 245 -11.41 -10.16 -0.27
CA GLY A 245 -12.10 -9.89 -1.52
C GLY A 245 -11.69 -10.81 -2.65
N THR A 246 -12.60 -10.95 -3.59
CA THR A 246 -12.48 -11.79 -4.79
C THR A 246 -11.51 -11.21 -5.81
N ALA A 247 -11.14 -9.92 -5.68
CA ALA A 247 -10.29 -9.22 -6.65
C ALA A 247 -8.79 -9.45 -6.46
N GLY A 248 -8.34 -9.83 -5.25
CA GLY A 248 -6.93 -9.92 -4.89
C GLY A 248 -6.46 -8.75 -4.00
N ILE A 249 -5.17 -8.47 -4.04
CA ILE A 249 -4.50 -7.49 -3.16
C ILE A 249 -3.79 -6.41 -4.00
N LEU A 250 -3.93 -5.16 -3.60
CA LEU A 250 -3.07 -4.06 -4.03
C LEU A 250 -2.17 -3.66 -2.86
N ASN A 251 -0.90 -3.98 -2.94
CA ASN A 251 0.08 -3.65 -1.91
C ASN A 251 0.86 -2.39 -2.30
N VAL A 252 0.69 -1.35 -1.53
CA VAL A 252 1.43 -0.08 -1.68
C VAL A 252 2.73 -0.19 -0.91
N VAL A 253 3.85 -0.23 -1.62
CA VAL A 253 5.19 -0.29 -1.02
C VAL A 253 5.72 1.13 -0.86
N LEU A 254 6.04 1.51 0.37
CA LEU A 254 6.56 2.82 0.69
C LEU A 254 8.09 2.88 0.53
N LYS A 255 8.60 4.04 0.15
CA LYS A 255 10.04 4.28 -0.03
C LYS A 255 10.80 4.07 1.28
N LYS A 256 11.86 3.26 1.22
CA LYS A 256 12.79 3.00 2.31
C LYS A 256 14.19 3.38 1.88
N ASN A 257 14.77 4.41 2.46
CA ASN A 257 16.14 4.79 2.17
C ASN A 257 17.10 4.01 3.08
N ARG A 258 18.01 3.22 2.49
CA ARG A 258 18.97 2.37 3.23
C ARG A 258 20.41 2.87 3.17
N ARG A 259 20.67 4.02 2.56
CA ARG A 259 22.03 4.56 2.40
C ARG A 259 22.47 5.27 3.68
N VAL A 260 23.74 5.09 4.05
CA VAL A 260 24.35 5.77 5.21
C VAL A 260 24.46 7.26 4.89
N GLY A 261 24.11 8.12 5.86
CA GLY A 261 24.07 9.55 5.70
C GLY A 261 22.65 10.10 5.92
N TYR A 262 22.38 11.28 5.39
CA TYR A 262 21.05 11.86 5.44
C TYR A 262 20.49 12.08 4.03
N SER A 263 19.20 11.94 3.89
CA SER A 263 18.47 12.24 2.66
C SER A 263 17.07 12.69 3.00
N GLY A 264 16.52 13.53 2.18
CA GLY A 264 15.16 14.02 2.36
C GLY A 264 14.59 14.59 1.07
N ASN A 265 13.30 14.88 1.17
CA ASN A 265 12.50 15.41 0.09
C ASN A 265 11.48 16.40 0.65
N VAL A 266 11.33 17.55 0.02
CA VAL A 266 10.27 18.54 0.29
C VAL A 266 9.38 18.67 -0.93
N ARG A 267 8.08 18.72 -0.70
CA ARG A 267 7.04 18.76 -1.73
C ARG A 267 6.02 19.85 -1.41
N MET A 268 5.57 20.54 -2.43
CA MET A 268 4.49 21.52 -2.34
C MET A 268 3.63 21.41 -3.58
N ASN A 269 2.35 21.62 -3.43
CA ASN A 269 1.43 21.64 -4.55
C ASN A 269 0.30 22.64 -4.32
N VAL A 270 -0.22 23.17 -5.43
CA VAL A 270 -1.41 23.99 -5.48
C VAL A 270 -2.19 23.63 -6.73
N ASP A 271 -3.51 23.67 -6.69
CA ASP A 271 -4.34 23.39 -7.85
C ASP A 271 -5.24 24.58 -8.27
N SER A 272 -5.89 24.42 -9.42
CA SER A 272 -6.77 25.44 -10.01
C SER A 272 -7.99 25.83 -9.16
N ARG A 273 -8.29 25.08 -8.09
CA ARG A 273 -9.35 25.38 -7.12
C ARG A 273 -8.82 26.01 -5.83
N GLY A 274 -7.52 26.36 -5.81
CA GLY A 274 -6.87 26.91 -4.64
C GLY A 274 -6.63 25.89 -3.53
N LYS A 275 -6.66 24.57 -3.82
CA LYS A 275 -6.19 23.54 -2.87
C LYS A 275 -4.69 23.63 -2.76
N PHE A 276 -4.19 23.59 -1.53
CA PHE A 276 -2.76 23.48 -1.31
C PHE A 276 -2.43 22.17 -0.57
N GLY A 277 -1.24 21.70 -0.79
CA GLY A 277 -0.66 20.59 -0.06
C GLY A 277 0.84 20.77 0.09
N GLY A 278 1.38 20.24 1.16
CA GLY A 278 2.81 20.27 1.41
C GLY A 278 3.22 19.08 2.26
N GLY A 279 4.47 18.68 2.11
CA GLY A 279 5.00 17.57 2.91
C GLY A 279 6.47 17.35 2.66
N GLY A 280 7.03 16.43 3.42
CA GLY A 280 8.42 16.05 3.27
C GLY A 280 8.75 14.78 4.02
N ASP A 281 9.95 14.31 3.74
CA ASP A 281 10.54 13.18 4.45
C ASP A 281 12.03 13.41 4.69
N ILE A 282 12.49 12.92 5.81
CA ILE A 282 13.91 12.92 6.19
C ILE A 282 14.25 11.51 6.67
N ASN A 283 15.33 10.98 6.16
CA ASN A 283 15.95 9.74 6.62
C ASN A 283 17.39 10.02 7.05
N LEU A 284 17.75 9.52 8.21
CA LEU A 284 19.06 9.70 8.81
C LEU A 284 19.58 8.34 9.27
N ARG A 285 20.58 7.81 8.56
CA ARG A 285 21.19 6.53 8.91
C ARG A 285 22.63 6.69 9.31
N GLN A 286 22.96 6.21 10.52
CA GLN A 286 24.32 6.17 11.01
C GLN A 286 24.54 4.95 11.90
N ASN A 287 25.66 4.25 11.67
CA ASN A 287 26.02 3.06 12.42
C ASN A 287 24.87 2.05 12.56
N LYS A 288 24.47 1.76 13.80
CA LYS A 288 23.42 0.81 14.14
C LYS A 288 22.00 1.39 14.15
N VAL A 289 21.84 2.67 13.80
CA VAL A 289 20.54 3.33 13.90
C VAL A 289 20.15 4.00 12.58
N ASN A 290 18.91 3.85 12.20
CA ASN A 290 18.29 4.58 11.11
C ASN A 290 17.01 5.25 11.63
N PHE A 291 16.95 6.57 11.59
CA PHE A 291 15.75 7.35 11.88
C PHE A 291 15.08 7.78 10.59
N PHE A 292 13.79 7.68 10.53
CA PHE A 292 13.00 8.22 9.43
C PHE A 292 11.76 8.94 9.95
N VAL A 293 11.50 10.09 9.33
CA VAL A 293 10.32 10.92 9.59
C VAL A 293 9.73 11.32 8.26
N SER A 294 8.42 11.26 8.14
CA SER A 294 7.69 11.79 6.99
C SER A 294 6.40 12.45 7.47
N GLY A 295 5.98 13.50 6.78
CA GLY A 295 4.74 14.18 7.08
C GLY A 295 4.18 14.89 5.88
N MET A 296 2.86 15.08 5.87
CA MET A 296 2.17 15.91 4.88
C MET A 296 0.92 16.55 5.46
N ILE A 297 0.58 17.67 4.89
CA ILE A 297 -0.72 18.34 5.06
C ILE A 297 -1.31 18.53 3.67
N HIS A 298 -2.59 18.23 3.52
CA HIS A 298 -3.29 18.35 2.26
C HIS A 298 -4.71 18.88 2.49
N GLN A 299 -5.05 19.99 1.82
CA GLN A 299 -6.40 20.53 1.82
C GLN A 299 -7.26 19.72 0.85
N ARG A 300 -8.45 19.35 1.28
CA ARG A 300 -9.50 18.76 0.43
C ARG A 300 -10.47 19.85 0.01
N LYS A 301 -10.76 19.91 -1.28
CA LYS A 301 -11.73 20.81 -1.85
C LYS A 301 -12.27 20.16 -3.12
N SER A 302 -13.54 19.80 -3.14
CA SER A 302 -14.12 19.00 -4.22
C SER A 302 -15.51 19.50 -4.54
N ILE A 303 -15.87 19.55 -5.81
CA ILE A 303 -17.21 19.89 -6.29
C ILE A 303 -17.73 18.72 -7.11
N SER A 304 -18.94 18.26 -6.80
CA SER A 304 -19.64 17.21 -7.53
C SER A 304 -21.04 17.68 -7.91
N ASN A 305 -21.43 17.40 -9.15
CA ASN A 305 -22.81 17.58 -9.61
C ASN A 305 -23.37 16.23 -10.02
N GLY A 306 -24.64 15.99 -9.68
CA GLY A 306 -25.35 14.75 -9.98
C GLY A 306 -26.76 15.01 -10.49
N PHE A 307 -27.31 14.00 -11.17
CA PHE A 307 -28.69 13.93 -11.60
C PHE A 307 -29.18 12.51 -11.49
N THR A 308 -30.37 12.32 -10.99
CA THR A 308 -31.05 11.02 -10.91
C THR A 308 -32.48 11.18 -11.37
N LYS A 309 -32.88 10.35 -12.34
CA LYS A 309 -34.28 10.17 -12.74
C LYS A 309 -34.74 8.80 -12.28
N ARG A 310 -35.80 8.74 -11.54
CA ARG A 310 -36.38 7.50 -11.03
C ARG A 310 -37.88 7.46 -11.40
N GLU A 311 -38.27 6.37 -12.01
CA GLU A 311 -39.65 6.02 -12.28
C GLU A 311 -40.06 4.87 -11.33
N ASN A 312 -40.98 5.14 -10.41
CA ASN A 312 -41.54 4.14 -9.50
C ASN A 312 -42.67 3.42 -10.24
N LEU A 313 -42.64 2.08 -10.25
CA LEU A 313 -43.57 1.23 -10.96
C LEU A 313 -44.70 0.72 -10.08
N LEU A 314 -44.58 0.85 -8.76
CA LEU A 314 -45.56 0.38 -7.77
C LEU A 314 -46.31 1.54 -7.10
N PHE A 315 -47.53 1.24 -6.64
CA PHE A 315 -48.47 2.02 -5.82
C PHE A 315 -49.01 3.29 -6.49
N ASN A 316 -48.36 4.31 -6.66
CA ASN A 316 -48.71 5.47 -7.49
C ASN A 316 -47.55 5.67 -8.41
N LYS A 317 -47.72 5.32 -9.68
CA LYS A 317 -46.70 5.58 -10.69
C LYS A 317 -46.23 7.02 -10.54
N SER A 318 -44.98 7.19 -10.19
CA SER A 318 -44.41 8.52 -10.01
C SER A 318 -43.07 8.62 -10.70
N ILE A 319 -42.79 9.79 -11.24
CA ILE A 319 -41.47 10.10 -11.81
C ILE A 319 -40.83 11.17 -10.94
N SER A 320 -39.63 10.89 -10.47
CA SER A 320 -38.82 11.89 -9.73
C SER A 320 -37.53 12.24 -10.46
N GLU A 321 -37.24 13.53 -10.49
CA GLU A 321 -35.97 14.06 -11.00
C GLU A 321 -35.25 14.80 -9.88
N GLN A 322 -34.03 14.31 -9.57
CA GLN A 322 -33.19 14.82 -8.52
C GLN A 322 -31.93 15.48 -9.09
N TYR A 323 -31.62 16.66 -8.62
CA TYR A 323 -30.43 17.44 -8.97
C TYR A 323 -29.59 17.64 -7.71
N ASP A 324 -28.34 17.18 -7.72
CA ASP A 324 -27.43 17.26 -6.59
C ASP A 324 -26.25 18.17 -6.89
N LYS A 325 -25.92 19.04 -5.95
CA LYS A 325 -24.66 19.79 -5.94
C LYS A 325 -23.99 19.57 -4.58
N THR A 326 -22.81 18.94 -4.59
CA THR A 326 -22.03 18.69 -3.38
C THR A 326 -20.73 19.47 -3.43
N GLU A 327 -20.46 20.23 -2.38
CA GLU A 327 -19.17 20.88 -2.14
C GLU A 327 -18.55 20.25 -0.88
N MET A 328 -17.33 19.79 -0.99
CA MET A 328 -16.61 19.18 0.13
C MET A 328 -15.36 19.98 0.43
N ASN A 329 -15.20 20.39 1.68
CA ASN A 329 -14.01 21.03 2.21
C ASN A 329 -13.43 20.19 3.35
N GLY A 330 -12.13 20.35 3.60
CA GLY A 330 -11.50 19.65 4.69
C GLY A 330 -9.98 19.82 4.70
N LEU A 331 -9.36 19.41 5.77
CA LEU A 331 -7.92 19.38 5.94
C LEU A 331 -7.50 17.99 6.43
N PHE A 332 -6.43 17.48 5.86
CA PHE A 332 -5.86 16.20 6.22
C PHE A 332 -4.38 16.37 6.55
N GLY A 333 -3.95 15.81 7.68
CA GLY A 333 -2.57 15.71 8.10
C GLY A 333 -2.17 14.26 8.35
N PHE A 334 -0.99 13.89 7.88
CA PHE A 334 -0.36 12.59 8.11
C PHE A 334 1.06 12.79 8.60
N GLY A 335 1.46 12.03 9.60
CA GLY A 335 2.81 11.95 10.13
C GLY A 335 3.22 10.51 10.38
N ARG A 336 4.45 10.16 10.04
CA ARG A 336 5.06 8.86 10.34
C ARG A 336 6.49 9.10 10.79
N PHE A 337 6.89 8.45 11.86
CA PHE A 337 8.28 8.36 12.28
C PHE A 337 8.63 6.93 12.68
N GLY A 338 9.90 6.59 12.60
CA GLY A 338 10.34 5.29 13.03
C GLY A 338 11.86 5.21 13.20
N ILE A 339 12.24 4.10 13.83
CA ILE A 339 13.62 3.79 14.17
C ILE A 339 13.87 2.34 13.78
N ASP A 340 14.90 2.12 12.94
CA ASP A 340 15.48 0.80 12.77
C ASP A 340 16.74 0.74 13.66
N TYR A 341 16.80 -0.23 14.55
CA TYR A 341 17.96 -0.53 15.37
C TYR A 341 18.60 -1.84 14.90
N PHE A 342 19.77 -1.74 14.33
CA PHE A 342 20.58 -2.86 13.88
C PHE A 342 21.42 -3.35 15.06
N ILE A 343 20.91 -4.33 15.83
CA ILE A 343 21.62 -4.93 16.98
C ILE A 343 22.96 -5.43 16.50
N ASP A 344 22.94 -6.15 15.39
CA ASP A 344 24.08 -6.63 14.63
C ASP A 344 23.72 -6.74 13.13
N ASN A 345 24.58 -7.38 12.32
CA ASN A 345 24.36 -7.56 10.88
C ASN A 345 23.20 -8.52 10.55
N ARG A 346 22.66 -9.22 11.53
CA ARG A 346 21.62 -10.23 11.37
C ARG A 346 20.32 -9.88 12.07
N ASN A 347 20.37 -9.07 13.10
CA ASN A 347 19.23 -8.75 13.95
C ASN A 347 18.85 -7.29 13.82
N THR A 348 17.61 -7.04 13.45
CA THR A 348 17.04 -5.70 13.32
C THR A 348 15.72 -5.61 14.07
N ILE A 349 15.58 -4.57 14.89
CA ILE A 349 14.30 -4.17 15.48
C ILE A 349 13.88 -2.89 14.80
N THR A 350 12.62 -2.84 14.35
CA THR A 350 12.00 -1.64 13.78
C THR A 350 10.80 -1.24 14.61
N LEU A 351 10.79 0.01 15.08
CA LEU A 351 9.61 0.65 15.67
C LEU A 351 9.10 1.70 14.70
N THR A 352 7.83 1.66 14.37
CA THR A 352 7.18 2.66 13.52
C THR A 352 5.92 3.17 14.19
N GLN A 353 5.75 4.49 14.20
CA GLN A 353 4.56 5.17 14.67
C GLN A 353 4.01 6.04 13.56
N SER A 354 2.70 5.93 13.28
CA SER A 354 2.01 6.75 12.29
C SER A 354 0.78 7.40 12.91
N PHE A 355 0.50 8.63 12.50
CA PHE A 355 -0.68 9.40 12.88
C PHE A 355 -1.33 9.95 11.62
N ALA A 356 -2.66 9.92 11.60
CA ALA A 356 -3.45 10.61 10.60
C ALA A 356 -4.60 11.33 11.30
N ARG A 357 -4.80 12.59 10.97
CA ARG A 357 -5.92 13.40 11.45
C ARG A 357 -6.47 14.22 10.31
N GLY A 358 -7.78 14.30 10.25
CA GLY A 358 -8.40 15.18 9.28
C GLY A 358 -9.87 15.41 9.57
N ASN A 359 -10.42 16.38 8.84
CA ASN A 359 -11.84 16.61 8.77
C ASN A 359 -12.30 16.55 7.31
N MET A 360 -13.57 16.24 7.12
CA MET A 360 -14.27 16.27 5.84
C MET A 360 -15.65 16.83 6.06
N ASN A 361 -15.93 17.96 5.42
CA ASN A 361 -17.16 18.71 5.62
C ASN A 361 -17.88 18.82 4.26
N PRO A 362 -18.61 17.77 3.83
CA PRO A 362 -19.46 17.86 2.64
C PRO A 362 -20.72 18.67 2.97
N GLY A 363 -21.05 19.59 2.08
CA GLY A 363 -22.33 20.27 2.00
C GLY A 363 -23.02 19.90 0.69
N THR A 364 -24.23 19.37 0.77
CA THR A 364 -25.01 18.95 -0.42
C THR A 364 -26.32 19.70 -0.45
N ILE A 365 -26.63 20.28 -1.61
CA ILE A 365 -27.94 20.83 -1.93
C ILE A 365 -28.56 19.91 -2.96
N THR A 366 -29.80 19.48 -2.68
CA THR A 366 -30.54 18.55 -3.52
C THR A 366 -31.94 19.12 -3.81
N SER A 367 -32.33 19.19 -5.07
CA SER A 367 -33.69 19.53 -5.49
C SER A 367 -34.32 18.29 -6.09
N ILE A 368 -35.47 17.85 -5.56
CA ILE A 368 -36.23 16.67 -6.01
C ILE A 368 -37.60 17.12 -6.50
N TYR A 369 -37.84 17.01 -7.80
CA TYR A 369 -39.12 17.23 -8.44
C TYR A 369 -39.81 15.90 -8.58
N THR A 370 -41.09 15.82 -8.20
CA THR A 370 -41.88 14.57 -8.32
C THR A 370 -43.19 14.86 -9.03
N ASP A 371 -43.49 14.05 -10.07
CA ASP A 371 -44.77 13.93 -10.76
C ASP A 371 -45.48 12.66 -10.29
N TYR A 372 -46.65 12.79 -9.73
CA TYR A 372 -47.50 11.66 -9.28
C TYR A 372 -48.45 11.14 -10.36
N GLY A 373 -48.17 11.47 -11.63
CA GLY A 373 -48.84 10.89 -12.79
C GLY A 373 -50.14 11.57 -13.16
N SER A 374 -50.42 12.80 -12.69
CA SER A 374 -51.65 13.48 -12.95
C SER A 374 -51.70 14.16 -14.33
N ASN A 375 -50.64 14.77 -14.83
CA ASN A 375 -50.67 15.53 -16.08
C ASN A 375 -49.29 15.65 -16.81
N GLY A 376 -48.29 14.87 -16.45
CA GLY A 376 -46.94 14.99 -17.01
C GLY A 376 -46.17 16.24 -16.58
N SER A 377 -46.65 16.94 -15.54
CA SER A 377 -46.00 18.07 -14.90
C SER A 377 -45.64 17.70 -13.43
N PHE A 378 -44.60 18.29 -12.88
CA PHE A 378 -44.21 18.03 -11.50
C PHE A 378 -45.22 18.64 -10.53
N ASP A 379 -45.69 17.81 -9.56
CA ASP A 379 -46.67 18.18 -8.54
C ASP A 379 -46.00 18.67 -7.24
N SER A 380 -44.79 18.24 -6.97
CA SER A 380 -44.07 18.61 -5.77
C SER A 380 -42.58 18.87 -5.99
N LEU A 381 -42.03 19.75 -5.16
CA LEU A 381 -40.61 20.00 -5.06
C LEU A 381 -40.17 19.81 -3.60
N GLN A 382 -39.10 19.05 -3.42
CA GLN A 382 -38.40 18.95 -2.15
C GLN A 382 -37.00 19.58 -2.31
N GLU A 383 -36.71 20.60 -1.53
CA GLU A 383 -35.37 21.20 -1.43
C GLU A 383 -34.71 20.67 -0.15
N ARG A 384 -33.59 19.96 -0.32
CA ARG A 384 -32.79 19.38 0.79
C ARG A 384 -31.44 20.10 0.88
N SER A 385 -31.05 20.42 2.12
CA SER A 385 -29.68 20.79 2.45
C SER A 385 -29.10 19.78 3.44
N SER A 386 -27.93 19.27 3.16
CA SER A 386 -27.24 18.39 4.08
C SER A 386 -25.82 18.91 4.31
N ASN A 387 -25.49 19.19 5.57
CA ASN A 387 -24.19 19.65 5.99
C ASN A 387 -23.62 18.67 7.00
N SER A 388 -22.41 18.18 6.74
CA SER A 388 -21.75 17.23 7.64
C SER A 388 -20.40 17.75 8.07
N GLU A 389 -20.07 17.50 9.32
CA GLU A 389 -18.74 17.62 9.87
C GLU A 389 -18.25 16.23 10.28
N ASN A 390 -17.21 15.71 9.61
CA ASN A 390 -16.63 14.41 9.92
C ASN A 390 -15.18 14.61 10.33
N ILE A 391 -14.84 14.21 11.56
CA ILE A 391 -13.48 14.27 12.10
C ILE A 391 -12.98 12.83 12.30
N PHE A 392 -11.79 12.55 11.83
CA PHE A 392 -11.14 11.26 12.07
C PHE A 392 -9.72 11.42 12.60
N LYS A 393 -9.35 10.51 13.49
CA LYS A 393 -8.03 10.43 14.13
C LYS A 393 -7.59 8.97 14.09
N ASN A 394 -6.49 8.66 13.42
CA ASN A 394 -5.94 7.31 13.34
C ASN A 394 -4.51 7.29 13.88
N MET A 395 -4.19 6.26 14.63
CA MET A 395 -2.86 5.98 15.15
C MET A 395 -2.51 4.53 14.81
N SER A 396 -1.28 4.30 14.36
CA SER A 396 -0.76 2.96 14.10
C SER A 396 0.63 2.82 14.69
N SER A 397 0.81 1.85 15.58
CA SER A 397 2.09 1.48 16.20
C SER A 397 2.49 0.10 15.71
N GLN A 398 3.70 -0.05 15.22
CA GLN A 398 4.23 -1.31 14.71
C GLN A 398 5.59 -1.58 15.32
N LEU A 399 5.76 -2.75 15.90
CA LEU A 399 7.02 -3.31 16.34
C LEU A 399 7.33 -4.52 15.47
N SER A 400 8.50 -4.52 14.83
CA SER A 400 8.96 -5.59 13.96
C SER A 400 10.33 -6.07 14.40
N PHE A 401 10.54 -7.37 14.42
CA PHE A 401 11.82 -8.02 14.62
C PHE A 401 12.16 -8.84 13.38
N LYS A 402 13.39 -8.76 12.92
CA LYS A 402 13.92 -9.57 11.82
C LYS A 402 15.26 -10.17 12.21
N HIS A 403 15.37 -11.51 12.08
CA HIS A 403 16.62 -12.26 12.23
C HIS A 403 17.00 -12.90 10.89
N ASN A 404 18.19 -12.61 10.40
CA ASN A 404 18.78 -13.25 9.22
C ASN A 404 19.78 -14.32 9.68
N PHE A 405 19.51 -15.57 9.34
CA PHE A 405 20.43 -16.67 9.66
C PHE A 405 21.68 -16.63 8.76
N PRO A 406 22.75 -17.38 9.10
CA PRO A 406 23.97 -17.46 8.26
C PRO A 406 23.72 -17.93 6.84
N LYS A 407 22.74 -18.81 6.64
CA LYS A 407 22.33 -19.30 5.33
C LYS A 407 21.55 -18.23 4.59
N ALA A 408 22.02 -17.83 3.40
CA ALA A 408 21.38 -16.80 2.60
C ALA A 408 19.90 -17.09 2.33
N GLY A 409 19.02 -16.12 2.58
CA GLY A 409 17.57 -16.24 2.43
C GLY A 409 16.86 -17.01 3.55
N ARG A 410 17.57 -17.54 4.57
CA ARG A 410 16.96 -18.08 5.77
C ARG A 410 16.71 -16.94 6.75
N GLU A 411 15.46 -16.70 7.07
CA GLU A 411 15.06 -15.59 7.93
C GLU A 411 13.87 -15.92 8.81
N TRP A 412 13.79 -15.23 9.92
CA TRP A 412 12.63 -15.20 10.81
C TRP A 412 12.21 -13.76 11.05
N THR A 413 10.91 -13.50 10.91
CA THR A 413 10.30 -12.20 11.21
C THR A 413 9.16 -12.38 12.20
N ALA A 414 9.01 -11.42 13.10
CA ALA A 414 7.89 -11.33 14.02
C ALA A 414 7.44 -9.87 14.10
N ASP A 415 6.13 -9.66 14.04
CA ASP A 415 5.53 -8.34 13.97
C ASP A 415 4.31 -8.25 14.88
N VAL A 416 4.21 -7.12 15.58
CA VAL A 416 3.02 -6.71 16.32
C VAL A 416 2.59 -5.36 15.79
N THR A 417 1.34 -5.24 15.36
CA THR A 417 0.75 -3.98 14.90
C THR A 417 -0.49 -3.68 15.73
N TYR A 418 -0.55 -2.49 16.30
CA TYR A 418 -1.72 -1.94 16.97
C TYR A 418 -2.21 -0.72 16.22
N ASN A 419 -3.46 -0.75 15.78
CA ASN A 419 -4.12 0.37 15.14
C ASN A 419 -5.29 0.83 16.01
N LYS A 420 -5.41 2.14 16.19
CA LYS A 420 -6.55 2.78 16.86
C LYS A 420 -7.07 3.91 16.00
N GLY A 421 -8.36 3.85 15.70
CA GLY A 421 -9.09 4.89 14.97
C GLY A 421 -10.21 5.45 15.83
N LYS A 422 -10.40 6.76 15.76
CA LYS A 422 -11.57 7.46 16.31
C LYS A 422 -12.17 8.30 15.20
N ASN A 423 -13.49 8.25 15.07
CA ASN A 423 -14.27 9.10 14.19
C ASN A 423 -15.40 9.76 14.95
N GLU A 424 -15.71 10.99 14.58
CA GLU A 424 -16.82 11.78 15.08
C GLU A 424 -17.52 12.35 13.85
N ASN A 425 -18.83 12.28 13.82
CA ASN A 425 -19.63 12.87 12.74
C ASN A 425 -20.82 13.62 13.32
N ASP A 426 -21.05 14.81 12.79
CA ASP A 426 -22.24 15.60 12.99
C ASP A 426 -22.83 15.91 11.62
N ASN A 427 -24.06 15.49 11.40
CA ASN A 427 -24.73 15.63 10.13
C ASN A 427 -26.10 16.26 10.34
N PHE A 428 -26.31 17.42 9.74
CA PHE A 428 -27.57 18.12 9.70
C PHE A 428 -28.23 17.97 8.34
N LEU A 429 -29.49 17.54 8.31
CA LEU A 429 -30.35 17.43 7.15
C LEU A 429 -31.55 18.34 7.33
N GLY A 430 -31.70 19.35 6.48
CA GLY A 430 -32.90 20.15 6.33
C GLY A 430 -33.64 19.78 5.03
N ALA A 431 -34.95 19.66 5.07
CA ALA A 431 -35.77 19.35 3.92
C ALA A 431 -37.06 20.19 3.94
N ASP A 432 -37.22 21.04 2.93
CA ASP A 432 -38.41 21.86 2.70
C ASP A 432 -39.24 21.29 1.55
N TYR A 433 -40.53 21.19 1.76
CA TYR A 433 -41.48 20.60 0.81
C TYR A 433 -42.40 21.68 0.25
N PHE A 434 -42.61 21.69 -1.06
CA PHE A 434 -43.40 22.66 -1.78
C PHE A 434 -44.40 21.97 -2.73
N GLY A 435 -45.58 22.48 -2.85
CA GLY A 435 -46.53 22.13 -3.89
C GLY A 435 -46.27 22.91 -5.17
N LEU A 436 -46.33 22.26 -6.31
CA LEU A 436 -46.15 22.91 -7.63
C LEU A 436 -47.51 22.99 -8.38
N PRO A 437 -47.65 23.93 -9.33
CA PRO A 437 -46.65 24.85 -9.89
C PRO A 437 -46.42 26.15 -9.08
N SER A 438 -47.26 26.45 -8.09
CA SER A 438 -47.18 27.73 -7.35
C SER A 438 -45.98 27.85 -6.38
N LYS A 439 -45.21 26.78 -6.20
CA LYS A 439 -44.14 26.66 -5.18
C LYS A 439 -44.62 27.04 -3.78
N SER A 440 -45.88 26.62 -3.43
CA SER A 440 -46.46 26.85 -2.13
C SER A 440 -45.74 26.00 -1.07
N PHE A 441 -45.24 26.61 0.00
CA PHE A 441 -44.60 25.89 1.11
C PHE A 441 -45.61 24.99 1.81
N SER A 442 -45.22 23.74 2.03
CA SER A 442 -46.06 22.74 2.69
C SER A 442 -45.56 22.44 4.11
N ARG A 443 -44.35 22.02 4.23
CA ARG A 443 -43.74 21.68 5.53
C ARG A 443 -42.21 21.72 5.47
N SER A 444 -41.58 21.78 6.63
CA SER A 444 -40.16 21.60 6.81
C SER A 444 -39.90 20.39 7.73
N TYR A 445 -38.81 19.69 7.47
CA TYR A 445 -38.32 18.60 8.31
C TYR A 445 -36.81 18.75 8.50
N ASN A 446 -36.37 18.89 9.74
CA ASN A 446 -34.96 19.02 10.06
C ASN A 446 -34.53 17.90 11.00
N GLN A 447 -33.45 17.23 10.66
CA GLN A 447 -32.90 16.12 11.42
C GLN A 447 -31.40 16.35 11.65
N GLN A 448 -30.92 16.02 12.83
CA GLN A 448 -29.51 15.96 13.13
C GLN A 448 -29.12 14.54 13.57
N GLN A 449 -27.99 14.09 13.03
CA GLN A 449 -27.38 12.81 13.38
C GLN A 449 -26.00 13.08 13.99
N ILE A 450 -25.80 12.69 15.25
CA ILE A 450 -24.51 12.81 15.94
C ILE A 450 -23.97 11.41 16.19
N GLY A 451 -22.80 11.15 15.65
CA GLY A 451 -22.16 9.85 15.74
C GLY A 451 -20.72 9.89 16.25
N SER A 452 -20.32 8.83 16.90
CA SER A 452 -18.93 8.58 17.29
C SER A 452 -18.59 7.11 17.15
N GLY A 453 -17.33 6.82 16.83
CA GLY A 453 -16.87 5.45 16.72
C GLY A 453 -15.40 5.30 17.10
N ASN A 454 -15.09 4.20 17.78
CA ASN A 454 -13.74 3.74 18.07
C ASN A 454 -13.50 2.42 17.35
N ASN A 455 -12.33 2.28 16.74
CA ASN A 455 -11.92 1.04 16.08
C ASN A 455 -10.50 0.71 16.55
N GLU A 456 -10.33 -0.46 17.15
CA GLU A 456 -9.03 -0.97 17.56
C GLU A 456 -8.75 -2.29 16.81
N ASN A 457 -7.53 -2.45 16.32
CA ASN A 457 -7.11 -3.65 15.61
C ASN A 457 -5.71 -4.06 16.04
N ILE A 458 -5.57 -5.28 16.55
CA ILE A 458 -4.31 -5.90 16.96
C ILE A 458 -3.99 -7.00 15.96
N ILE A 459 -2.81 -6.94 15.34
CA ILE A 459 -2.30 -7.97 14.45
C ILE A 459 -0.98 -8.48 15.01
N ILE A 460 -0.88 -9.78 15.18
CA ILE A 460 0.35 -10.48 15.57
C ILE A 460 0.66 -11.47 14.44
N GLN A 461 1.86 -11.42 13.91
CA GLN A 461 2.28 -12.28 12.81
C GLN A 461 3.72 -12.73 13.01
N THR A 462 4.01 -13.98 12.66
CA THR A 462 5.36 -14.51 12.60
C THR A 462 5.56 -15.36 11.36
N ASP A 463 6.71 -15.20 10.70
CA ASP A 463 7.05 -15.88 9.45
C ASP A 463 8.48 -16.43 9.54
N TYR A 464 8.66 -17.68 9.17
CA TYR A 464 9.95 -18.33 9.06
C TYR A 464 10.15 -18.86 7.64
N ALA A 465 11.23 -18.45 7.01
CA ALA A 465 11.62 -18.87 5.67
C ALA A 465 12.93 -19.67 5.75
N ASN A 466 12.96 -20.86 5.15
CA ASN A 466 14.12 -21.74 5.11
C ASN A 466 14.43 -22.19 3.67
N PRO A 467 15.40 -21.60 2.99
CA PRO A 467 15.92 -22.17 1.74
C PRO A 467 16.57 -23.53 2.03
N ILE A 468 16.00 -24.61 1.53
CA ILE A 468 16.56 -25.97 1.64
C ILE A 468 17.85 -26.05 0.82
N ASN A 469 17.77 -25.54 -0.41
CA ASN A 469 18.91 -25.34 -1.33
C ASN A 469 18.63 -24.12 -2.23
N ASP A 470 19.47 -23.87 -3.25
CA ASP A 470 19.34 -22.73 -4.18
C ASP A 470 18.05 -22.79 -5.03
N LYS A 471 17.40 -23.94 -5.10
CA LYS A 471 16.20 -24.18 -5.92
C LYS A 471 14.93 -24.39 -5.12
N SER A 472 15.06 -24.72 -3.83
CA SER A 472 13.91 -25.07 -3.00
C SER A 472 13.88 -24.27 -1.69
N LYS A 473 12.70 -23.81 -1.31
CA LYS A 473 12.43 -23.02 -0.11
C LYS A 473 11.14 -23.50 0.55
N PHE A 474 11.18 -23.63 1.86
CA PHE A 474 10.02 -23.88 2.72
C PHE A 474 9.75 -22.64 3.59
N GLU A 475 8.48 -22.22 3.68
CA GLU A 475 8.05 -21.12 4.53
C GLU A 475 6.87 -21.58 5.38
N ILE A 476 6.86 -21.14 6.63
CA ILE A 476 5.76 -21.37 7.57
C ILE A 476 5.49 -20.09 8.34
N GLY A 477 4.24 -19.83 8.66
CA GLY A 477 3.88 -18.66 9.45
C GLY A 477 2.55 -18.82 10.14
N ALA A 478 2.33 -17.96 11.12
CA ALA A 478 1.09 -17.85 11.87
C ALA A 478 0.69 -16.39 12.03
N ARG A 479 -0.61 -16.13 12.09
CA ARG A 479 -1.17 -14.79 12.21
C ARG A 479 -2.45 -14.80 13.03
N THR A 480 -2.58 -13.80 13.89
CA THR A 480 -3.79 -13.47 14.64
C THR A 480 -4.19 -12.03 14.35
N SER A 481 -5.46 -11.80 14.10
CA SER A 481 -6.03 -10.46 13.95
C SER A 481 -7.26 -10.34 14.83
N ILE A 482 -7.27 -9.36 15.72
CA ILE A 482 -8.38 -9.07 16.63
C ILE A 482 -8.80 -7.64 16.38
N ARG A 483 -10.04 -7.44 15.96
CA ARG A 483 -10.63 -6.12 15.73
C ARG A 483 -11.79 -5.90 16.69
N MET A 484 -11.82 -4.75 17.32
CA MET A 484 -12.87 -4.28 18.20
C MET A 484 -13.41 -2.97 17.67
N VAL A 485 -14.71 -2.84 17.66
CA VAL A 485 -15.41 -1.65 17.18
C VAL A 485 -16.47 -1.28 18.20
N GLU A 486 -16.50 -0.01 18.55
CA GLU A 486 -17.55 0.62 19.34
C GLU A 486 -18.13 1.76 18.51
N SER A 487 -19.45 1.85 18.41
CA SER A 487 -20.10 2.91 17.65
C SER A 487 -21.39 3.34 18.32
N ALA A 488 -21.60 4.65 18.35
CA ALA A 488 -22.82 5.27 18.83
C ALA A 488 -23.29 6.31 17.80
N THR A 489 -24.55 6.20 17.39
CA THR A 489 -25.21 7.18 16.51
C THR A 489 -26.56 7.52 17.11
N ASN A 490 -26.77 8.82 17.37
CA ASN A 490 -27.99 9.35 17.93
C ASN A 490 -28.67 10.28 16.91
N TYR A 491 -29.98 10.21 16.84
CA TYR A 491 -30.81 10.98 15.92
C TYR A 491 -31.72 11.94 16.69
N PHE A 492 -31.89 13.16 16.15
CA PHE A 492 -32.70 14.22 16.72
C PHE A 492 -33.55 14.87 15.64
N ILE A 493 -34.81 15.19 15.96
CA ILE A 493 -35.57 16.19 15.21
C ILE A 493 -35.14 17.56 15.71
N VAL A 494 -34.87 18.47 14.78
CA VAL A 494 -34.54 19.85 15.09
C VAL A 494 -35.75 20.73 14.80
N ASN A 495 -36.31 21.31 15.80
CA ASN A 495 -37.46 22.20 15.70
C ASN A 495 -37.08 23.57 15.14
N ALA A 496 -38.06 24.42 14.80
CA ALA A 496 -37.83 25.75 14.26
C ALA A 496 -37.12 26.69 15.28
N ASP A 497 -37.24 26.41 16.57
CA ASP A 497 -36.56 27.13 17.67
C ASP A 497 -35.15 26.54 17.96
N GLU A 498 -34.63 25.70 17.08
CA GLU A 498 -33.35 24.98 17.20
C GLU A 498 -33.31 23.96 18.37
N SER A 499 -34.40 23.74 19.09
CA SER A 499 -34.48 22.68 20.09
C SER A 499 -34.37 21.30 19.47
N LYS A 500 -33.68 20.40 20.16
CA LYS A 500 -33.38 19.03 19.65
C LYS A 500 -34.21 18.02 20.42
N VAL A 501 -35.12 17.35 19.73
CA VAL A 501 -35.93 16.26 20.29
C VAL A 501 -35.29 14.92 19.89
N PRO A 502 -34.79 14.10 20.82
CA PRO A 502 -34.18 12.84 20.53
C PRO A 502 -35.18 11.85 19.92
N ILE A 503 -34.70 10.99 19.02
CA ILE A 503 -35.44 9.88 18.39
C ILE A 503 -34.82 8.56 18.86
N PRO A 504 -35.05 8.10 20.09
CA PRO A 504 -34.35 6.92 20.64
C PRO A 504 -34.54 5.64 19.85
N GLN A 505 -35.67 5.51 19.13
CA GLN A 505 -35.98 4.35 18.29
C GLN A 505 -35.03 4.19 17.10
N GLN A 506 -34.44 5.29 16.63
CA GLN A 506 -33.49 5.32 15.53
C GLN A 506 -32.02 5.22 16.02
N ASN A 507 -31.77 5.35 17.33
CA ASN A 507 -30.41 5.29 17.85
C ASN A 507 -29.77 3.92 17.62
N ILE A 508 -28.51 3.94 17.15
CA ILE A 508 -27.71 2.74 16.87
C ILE A 508 -26.46 2.81 17.75
N ILE A 509 -26.42 2.02 18.81
CA ILE A 509 -25.27 1.91 19.71
C ILE A 509 -24.85 0.45 19.76
N TYR A 510 -23.65 0.14 19.31
CA TYR A 510 -23.18 -1.23 19.25
C TYR A 510 -21.69 -1.36 19.54
N ASN A 511 -21.33 -2.56 20.02
CA ASN A 511 -19.97 -3.06 20.11
C ASN A 511 -19.83 -4.30 19.25
N SER A 512 -18.70 -4.46 18.58
CA SER A 512 -18.41 -5.71 17.86
C SER A 512 -16.96 -6.13 18.02
N ARG A 513 -16.73 -7.44 17.98
CA ARG A 513 -15.40 -8.04 18.02
C ARG A 513 -15.28 -9.11 16.96
N ASP A 514 -14.26 -9.01 16.13
CA ASP A 514 -13.91 -9.93 15.05
C ASP A 514 -12.53 -10.52 15.33
N GLN A 515 -12.39 -11.83 15.33
CA GLN A 515 -11.15 -12.56 15.63
C GLN A 515 -10.88 -13.54 14.50
N VAL A 516 -9.66 -13.51 13.96
CA VAL A 516 -9.20 -14.43 12.91
C VAL A 516 -7.86 -15.03 13.35
N TYR A 517 -7.80 -16.35 13.40
CA TYR A 517 -6.59 -17.10 13.67
C TYR A 517 -6.22 -17.88 12.41
N ALA A 518 -4.95 -17.83 12.04
CA ALA A 518 -4.48 -18.42 10.80
C ALA A 518 -3.07 -19.02 10.95
N ALA A 519 -2.86 -20.17 10.31
CA ALA A 519 -1.55 -20.74 10.09
C ALA A 519 -1.39 -21.10 8.61
N TYR A 520 -0.19 -21.01 8.08
CA TYR A 520 0.09 -21.37 6.70
C TYR A 520 1.46 -22.01 6.51
N SER A 521 1.59 -22.79 5.45
CA SER A 521 2.87 -23.25 4.94
C SER A 521 2.94 -23.12 3.43
N THR A 522 4.15 -22.89 2.92
CA THR A 522 4.41 -22.90 1.47
C THR A 522 5.71 -23.62 1.17
N TYR A 523 5.71 -24.37 0.10
CA TYR A 523 6.88 -25.02 -0.44
C TYR A 523 7.11 -24.59 -1.88
N THR A 524 8.26 -24.02 -2.18
CA THR A 524 8.68 -23.59 -3.51
C THR A 524 9.85 -24.43 -3.97
N ASN A 525 9.83 -24.90 -5.20
CA ASN A 525 10.96 -25.59 -5.80
C ASN A 525 11.06 -25.30 -7.31
N ARG A 526 12.26 -25.48 -7.88
CA ARG A 526 12.55 -25.35 -9.32
C ARG A 526 13.32 -26.56 -9.82
N ILE A 527 12.73 -27.23 -10.80
CA ILE A 527 13.34 -28.37 -11.51
C ILE A 527 13.67 -27.90 -12.94
N LYS A 528 14.94 -27.61 -13.23
CA LYS A 528 15.38 -27.03 -14.52
C LYS A 528 14.59 -25.76 -14.85
N LYS A 529 13.77 -25.80 -15.91
CA LYS A 529 12.94 -24.69 -16.39
C LYS A 529 11.57 -24.63 -15.70
N PHE A 530 11.15 -25.69 -15.01
CA PHE A 530 9.87 -25.78 -14.33
C PHE A 530 10.00 -25.40 -12.87
N GLY A 531 9.24 -24.42 -12.41
CA GLY A 531 9.12 -23.99 -11.04
C GLY A 531 7.71 -24.24 -10.52
N TYR A 532 7.59 -24.59 -9.25
CA TYR A 532 6.27 -24.70 -8.59
C TYR A 532 6.32 -24.18 -7.16
N GLN A 533 5.20 -23.64 -6.72
CA GLN A 533 4.96 -23.28 -5.33
C GLN A 533 3.60 -23.83 -4.91
N LEU A 534 3.58 -24.61 -3.85
CA LEU A 534 2.40 -25.16 -3.22
C LEU A 534 2.22 -24.49 -1.87
N GLY A 535 1.03 -24.03 -1.56
CA GLY A 535 0.72 -23.40 -0.30
C GLY A 535 -0.60 -23.90 0.26
N LEU A 536 -0.66 -24.02 1.58
CA LEU A 536 -1.90 -24.30 2.31
C LEU A 536 -1.99 -23.35 3.50
N ARG A 537 -3.17 -22.77 3.66
CA ARG A 537 -3.51 -21.93 4.80
C ARG A 537 -4.78 -22.45 5.45
N ALA A 538 -4.79 -22.49 6.77
CA ALA A 538 -5.97 -22.79 7.57
C ALA A 538 -6.36 -21.52 8.35
N GLU A 539 -7.64 -21.19 8.37
CA GLU A 539 -8.19 -20.07 9.14
C GLU A 539 -9.42 -20.50 9.93
N SER A 540 -9.51 -20.02 11.18
CA SER A 540 -10.71 -20.04 11.99
C SER A 540 -11.05 -18.62 12.39
N SER A 541 -12.35 -18.29 12.50
CA SER A 541 -12.75 -16.95 12.91
C SER A 541 -14.04 -16.97 13.71
N SER A 542 -14.22 -15.96 14.56
CA SER A 542 -15.45 -15.74 15.30
C SER A 542 -15.84 -14.26 15.27
N TYR A 543 -17.14 -14.04 15.27
CA TYR A 543 -17.79 -12.74 15.28
C TYR A 543 -18.68 -12.63 16.52
N THR A 544 -18.53 -11.56 17.29
CA THR A 544 -19.47 -11.21 18.34
C THR A 544 -19.94 -9.78 18.17
N GLY A 545 -21.22 -9.52 18.42
CA GLY A 545 -21.79 -8.21 18.34
C GLY A 545 -22.88 -8.01 19.39
N ASP A 546 -22.82 -6.84 20.06
CA ASP A 546 -23.77 -6.40 21.07
C ASP A 546 -24.43 -5.10 20.59
N LEU A 547 -25.74 -5.13 20.27
CA LEU A 547 -26.52 -3.94 20.01
C LEU A 547 -27.11 -3.44 21.34
N ILE A 548 -26.41 -2.50 21.94
CA ILE A 548 -26.75 -1.96 23.25
C ILE A 548 -28.09 -1.23 23.20
N SER A 549 -28.34 -0.46 22.11
CA SER A 549 -29.56 0.32 21.95
C SER A 549 -30.83 -0.52 21.82
N LYS A 550 -30.74 -1.83 21.55
CA LYS A 550 -31.88 -2.76 21.42
C LYS A 550 -31.80 -3.97 22.35
N ASN A 551 -30.78 -4.04 23.21
CA ASN A 551 -30.51 -5.18 24.11
C ASN A 551 -30.43 -6.53 23.35
N GLN A 552 -29.78 -6.55 22.21
CA GLN A 552 -29.60 -7.71 21.36
C GLN A 552 -28.14 -8.04 21.23
N ASN A 553 -27.78 -9.32 21.25
CA ASN A 553 -26.43 -9.80 20.98
C ASN A 553 -26.46 -10.96 19.99
N PHE A 554 -25.34 -11.18 19.34
CA PHE A 554 -25.15 -12.34 18.46
C PHE A 554 -23.70 -12.80 18.48
N LYS A 555 -23.53 -14.10 18.24
CA LYS A 555 -22.22 -14.73 18.08
C LYS A 555 -22.28 -15.67 16.88
N ILE A 556 -21.32 -15.55 15.97
CA ILE A 556 -21.18 -16.40 14.82
C ILE A 556 -19.75 -16.95 14.79
N ASP A 557 -19.63 -18.26 14.82
CA ASP A 557 -18.36 -18.96 14.72
C ASP A 557 -18.25 -19.59 13.32
N PHE A 558 -17.16 -19.27 12.61
CA PHE A 558 -16.84 -19.89 11.33
C PHE A 558 -15.81 -20.99 11.56
N PRO A 559 -16.10 -22.25 11.17
CA PRO A 559 -15.20 -23.37 11.39
C PRO A 559 -13.88 -23.23 10.63
N ILE A 560 -12.91 -24.08 10.93
CA ILE A 560 -11.63 -24.10 10.21
C ILE A 560 -11.89 -24.33 8.73
N SER A 561 -11.41 -23.37 7.94
CA SER A 561 -11.47 -23.40 6.48
C SER A 561 -10.07 -23.46 5.88
N PHE A 562 -9.92 -24.22 4.78
CA PHE A 562 -8.65 -24.43 4.10
C PHE A 562 -8.58 -23.65 2.79
N PHE A 563 -7.44 -23.03 2.56
CA PHE A 563 -7.15 -22.16 1.42
C PHE A 563 -5.88 -22.63 0.71
N PRO A 564 -6.02 -23.60 -0.20
CA PRO A 564 -4.91 -24.04 -1.04
C PRO A 564 -4.52 -22.96 -2.07
N SER A 565 -3.23 -22.91 -2.41
CA SER A 565 -2.69 -22.11 -3.50
C SER A 565 -1.63 -22.88 -4.26
N VAL A 566 -1.66 -22.80 -5.59
CA VAL A 566 -0.72 -23.49 -6.48
C VAL A 566 -0.25 -22.49 -7.53
N PHE A 567 1.06 -22.37 -7.69
CA PHE A 567 1.70 -21.57 -8.73
C PHE A 567 2.66 -22.47 -9.49
N LEU A 568 2.47 -22.57 -10.77
CA LEU A 568 3.32 -23.34 -11.69
C LEU A 568 3.92 -22.37 -12.69
N THR A 569 5.21 -22.43 -12.89
CA THR A 569 5.93 -21.61 -13.86
C THR A 569 6.77 -22.46 -14.76
N ASN A 570 6.79 -22.17 -16.06
CA ASN A 570 7.66 -22.84 -17.03
C ASN A 570 8.39 -21.81 -17.89
N LYS A 571 9.70 -21.72 -17.75
CA LYS A 571 10.55 -20.91 -18.62
C LYS A 571 10.73 -21.62 -19.95
N ILE A 572 9.97 -21.20 -20.97
CA ILE A 572 10.11 -21.72 -22.35
C ILE A 572 11.49 -21.32 -22.88
N SER A 573 11.88 -20.06 -22.70
CA SER A 573 13.21 -19.52 -22.99
C SER A 573 13.65 -18.58 -21.86
N ASP A 574 14.81 -17.92 -21.98
CA ASP A 574 15.26 -16.90 -21.03
C ASP A 574 14.36 -15.65 -21.03
N ASN A 575 13.59 -15.46 -22.10
CA ASN A 575 12.74 -14.30 -22.33
C ASN A 575 11.24 -14.63 -22.30
N ASP A 576 10.86 -15.90 -22.26
CA ASP A 576 9.48 -16.37 -22.35
C ASP A 576 9.13 -17.24 -21.14
N GLU A 577 8.06 -16.92 -20.42
CA GLU A 577 7.60 -17.66 -19.26
C GLU A 577 6.09 -17.86 -19.32
N LEU A 578 5.66 -19.09 -19.04
CA LEU A 578 4.26 -19.47 -18.87
C LEU A 578 3.99 -19.72 -17.37
N GLN A 579 2.89 -19.21 -16.85
CA GLN A 579 2.48 -19.39 -15.45
C GLN A 579 1.03 -19.86 -15.38
N LEU A 580 0.77 -20.85 -14.52
CA LEU A 580 -0.59 -21.28 -14.17
C LEU A 580 -0.73 -21.14 -12.66
N ASN A 581 -1.72 -20.37 -12.24
CA ASN A 581 -1.96 -20.04 -10.83
C ASN A 581 -3.38 -20.47 -10.43
N TYR A 582 -3.50 -21.04 -9.24
CA TYR A 582 -4.76 -21.31 -8.57
C TYR A 582 -4.72 -20.82 -7.14
N SER A 583 -5.81 -20.20 -6.68
CA SER A 583 -6.00 -19.89 -5.26
C SER A 583 -7.48 -19.93 -4.87
N ARG A 584 -7.75 -20.37 -3.63
CA ARG A 584 -9.07 -20.28 -2.99
C ARG A 584 -9.05 -19.15 -1.95
N ARG A 585 -10.14 -18.37 -1.90
CA ARG A 585 -10.28 -17.20 -1.03
C ARG A 585 -11.64 -17.23 -0.33
N ILE A 586 -11.77 -16.46 0.77
CA ILE A 586 -13.00 -16.29 1.52
C ILE A 586 -13.33 -14.79 1.63
N ASN A 587 -14.61 -14.45 1.50
CA ASN A 587 -15.13 -13.16 1.90
C ASN A 587 -16.20 -13.39 2.97
N ARG A 588 -15.94 -12.94 4.19
CA ARG A 588 -16.86 -13.08 5.31
C ARG A 588 -17.83 -11.93 5.31
N PRO A 589 -19.12 -12.15 5.61
CA PRO A 589 -20.06 -11.07 5.76
C PRO A 589 -19.54 -10.08 6.82
N ASN A 590 -19.77 -8.80 6.57
CA ASN A 590 -19.40 -7.76 7.53
C ASN A 590 -20.50 -7.58 8.60
N PHE A 591 -20.19 -6.82 9.65
CA PHE A 591 -21.11 -6.58 10.75
C PHE A 591 -22.49 -6.11 10.30
N PHE A 592 -22.59 -5.11 9.41
CA PHE A 592 -23.88 -4.57 8.96
C PHE A 592 -24.67 -5.54 8.09
N GLN A 593 -24.00 -6.43 7.38
CA GLN A 593 -24.66 -7.48 6.60
C GLN A 593 -25.27 -8.56 7.49
N LEU A 594 -24.66 -8.85 8.63
CA LEU A 594 -25.14 -9.84 9.59
C LEU A 594 -26.19 -9.30 10.56
N PHE A 595 -26.22 -7.99 10.72
CA PHE A 595 -26.92 -7.35 11.81
C PHE A 595 -28.43 -7.28 11.55
N PRO A 596 -29.30 -7.96 12.35
CA PRO A 596 -30.72 -8.13 12.08
C PRO A 596 -31.57 -6.88 12.38
N PHE A 597 -30.92 -5.74 12.54
CA PHE A 597 -31.63 -4.49 12.84
C PHE A 597 -32.21 -3.86 11.58
N THR A 598 -33.48 -3.42 11.67
CA THR A 598 -34.15 -2.67 10.60
C THR A 598 -33.82 -1.18 10.78
N ASP A 599 -33.05 -0.62 9.85
CA ASP A 599 -32.81 0.81 9.75
C ASP A 599 -34.00 1.45 9.03
N ILE A 600 -34.78 2.26 9.79
CA ILE A 600 -35.95 2.98 9.33
C ILE A 600 -35.68 4.47 9.17
N SER A 601 -34.44 4.91 9.19
CA SER A 601 -34.08 6.33 9.07
C SER A 601 -34.47 6.95 7.73
N ASP A 602 -34.53 6.16 6.69
CA ASP A 602 -35.07 6.51 5.37
C ASP A 602 -36.23 5.57 5.02
N SER A 603 -37.47 6.09 5.07
CA SER A 603 -38.69 5.32 4.76
C SER A 603 -38.74 4.79 3.33
N LEU A 604 -37.99 5.36 2.39
CA LEU A 604 -37.87 4.90 1.01
C LEU A 604 -36.80 3.81 0.81
N ASN A 605 -35.87 3.66 1.77
CA ASN A 605 -34.74 2.73 1.69
C ASN A 605 -34.51 2.00 3.02
N ILE A 606 -35.57 1.43 3.58
CA ILE A 606 -35.47 0.60 4.79
C ILE A 606 -34.48 -0.53 4.55
N SER A 607 -33.60 -0.78 5.48
CA SER A 607 -32.56 -1.79 5.34
C SER A 607 -32.39 -2.63 6.61
N ARG A 608 -32.07 -3.91 6.43
CA ARG A 608 -31.83 -4.87 7.51
C ARG A 608 -30.76 -5.88 7.10
N GLY A 609 -29.84 -6.20 8.00
CA GLY A 609 -28.88 -7.28 7.80
C GLY A 609 -29.54 -8.67 7.98
N ASN A 610 -28.81 -9.73 7.59
CA ASN A 610 -29.24 -11.10 7.69
C ASN A 610 -28.18 -11.94 8.46
N PRO A 611 -28.46 -12.38 9.69
CA PRO A 611 -27.51 -13.15 10.49
C PRO A 611 -27.23 -14.57 9.94
N ASN A 612 -28.04 -15.05 9.02
CA ASN A 612 -27.91 -16.39 8.43
C ASN A 612 -26.97 -16.42 7.20
N LEU A 613 -26.25 -15.33 6.93
CA LEU A 613 -25.33 -15.28 5.80
C LEU A 613 -24.14 -16.20 5.99
N ASN A 614 -23.86 -17.01 4.98
CA ASN A 614 -22.65 -17.79 4.84
C ASN A 614 -21.52 -16.96 4.24
N PRO A 615 -20.25 -17.28 4.52
CA PRO A 615 -19.13 -16.70 3.81
C PRO A 615 -19.11 -17.08 2.33
N GLU A 616 -18.73 -16.14 1.47
CA GLU A 616 -18.46 -16.43 0.06
C GLU A 616 -17.10 -17.12 -0.10
N PHE A 617 -17.01 -18.09 -0.99
CA PHE A 617 -15.76 -18.73 -1.39
C PHE A 617 -15.48 -18.49 -2.86
N THR A 618 -14.30 -17.96 -3.18
CA THR A 618 -13.86 -17.73 -4.56
C THR A 618 -12.70 -18.63 -4.93
N ASN A 619 -12.87 -19.43 -5.97
CA ASN A 619 -11.82 -20.17 -6.66
C ASN A 619 -11.36 -19.37 -7.88
N SER A 620 -10.06 -19.12 -8.00
CA SER A 620 -9.49 -18.35 -9.10
C SER A 620 -8.40 -19.15 -9.79
N ILE A 621 -8.51 -19.29 -11.11
CA ILE A 621 -7.51 -19.91 -11.99
C ILE A 621 -7.04 -18.85 -12.98
N GLU A 622 -5.74 -18.76 -13.19
CA GLU A 622 -5.15 -17.81 -14.14
C GLU A 622 -3.99 -18.46 -14.89
N LEU A 623 -4.06 -18.43 -16.22
CA LEU A 623 -2.97 -18.80 -17.12
C LEU A 623 -2.37 -17.52 -17.70
N SER A 624 -1.09 -17.28 -17.45
CA SER A 624 -0.38 -16.09 -17.90
C SER A 624 0.83 -16.46 -18.76
N TYR A 625 1.01 -15.75 -19.85
CA TYR A 625 2.19 -15.82 -20.71
C TYR A 625 2.90 -14.46 -20.68
N SER A 626 4.20 -14.47 -20.41
CA SER A 626 5.04 -13.28 -20.44
C SER A 626 6.18 -13.43 -21.42
N LYS A 627 6.47 -12.36 -22.15
CA LYS A 627 7.58 -12.27 -23.08
C LYS A 627 8.32 -10.96 -22.94
N VAL A 628 9.66 -11.05 -22.83
CA VAL A 628 10.56 -9.90 -22.77
C VAL A 628 11.31 -9.80 -24.09
N PHE A 629 11.27 -8.63 -24.74
CA PHE A 629 11.91 -8.37 -26.02
C PHE A 629 13.11 -7.43 -25.86
N LYS A 630 14.02 -7.42 -26.84
CA LYS A 630 15.08 -6.41 -27.02
C LYS A 630 15.87 -6.07 -25.74
N LYS A 631 16.54 -7.05 -25.15
CA LYS A 631 17.40 -6.85 -23.97
C LYS A 631 16.68 -6.13 -22.81
N ASN A 632 15.53 -6.66 -22.40
CA ASN A 632 14.71 -6.17 -21.26
C ASN A 632 14.09 -4.77 -21.46
N ARG A 633 13.87 -4.33 -22.69
CA ARG A 633 13.24 -3.01 -22.96
C ARG A 633 11.75 -3.08 -23.09
N ASP A 634 11.25 -4.09 -23.81
CA ASP A 634 9.84 -4.25 -24.15
C ASP A 634 9.34 -5.52 -23.48
N ASN A 635 8.13 -5.50 -22.96
CA ASN A 635 7.50 -6.69 -22.41
C ASN A 635 6.04 -6.80 -22.83
N PHE A 636 5.61 -8.02 -23.01
CA PHE A 636 4.22 -8.38 -23.28
C PHE A 636 3.76 -9.38 -22.22
N LEU A 637 2.57 -9.18 -21.70
CA LEU A 637 1.90 -10.08 -20.76
C LEU A 637 0.48 -10.31 -21.28
N ALA A 638 0.09 -11.58 -21.41
CA ALA A 638 -1.29 -12.00 -21.64
C ALA A 638 -1.72 -12.92 -20.51
N SER A 639 -2.90 -12.71 -19.95
CA SER A 639 -3.46 -13.54 -18.88
C SER A 639 -4.92 -13.89 -19.20
N VAL A 640 -5.23 -15.18 -19.24
CA VAL A 640 -6.61 -15.67 -19.25
C VAL A 640 -6.97 -16.07 -17.82
N TYR A 641 -8.08 -15.62 -17.32
CA TYR A 641 -8.50 -15.91 -15.95
C TYR A 641 -9.96 -16.33 -15.87
N PHE A 642 -10.22 -17.20 -14.91
CA PHE A 642 -11.53 -17.68 -14.55
C PHE A 642 -11.69 -17.59 -13.04
N LYS A 643 -12.81 -17.02 -12.58
CA LYS A 643 -13.18 -16.96 -11.17
C LYS A 643 -14.59 -17.51 -10.99
N ASN A 644 -14.75 -18.36 -9.99
CA ASN A 644 -16.04 -18.87 -9.55
C ASN A 644 -16.21 -18.53 -8.06
N THR A 645 -17.26 -17.78 -7.74
CA THR A 645 -17.63 -17.46 -6.35
C THR A 645 -18.92 -18.17 -6.01
N THR A 646 -18.92 -18.93 -4.92
CA THR A 646 -20.11 -19.59 -4.34
C THR A 646 -20.61 -18.78 -3.15
N ASP A 647 -21.89 -18.89 -2.84
CA ASP A 647 -22.57 -18.21 -1.74
C ASP A 647 -22.39 -16.68 -1.80
N LEU A 648 -22.44 -16.10 -3.01
CA LEU A 648 -22.25 -14.66 -3.23
C LEU A 648 -23.21 -13.85 -2.37
N ILE A 649 -22.68 -12.97 -1.52
CA ILE A 649 -23.47 -12.07 -0.67
C ILE A 649 -23.92 -10.89 -1.54
N THR A 650 -25.23 -10.79 -1.77
CA THR A 650 -25.82 -9.73 -2.57
C THR A 650 -26.97 -9.04 -1.85
N ARG A 651 -27.25 -7.79 -2.21
CA ARG A 651 -28.46 -7.12 -1.74
C ARG A 651 -29.69 -7.71 -2.44
N PHE A 652 -30.75 -7.81 -1.67
CA PHE A 652 -32.06 -8.27 -2.11
C PHE A 652 -33.11 -7.29 -1.61
N GLN A 653 -34.11 -7.01 -2.42
CA GLN A 653 -35.26 -6.20 -2.05
C GLN A 653 -36.49 -7.10 -1.92
N ASP A 654 -37.16 -6.99 -0.78
CA ASP A 654 -38.42 -7.70 -0.55
C ASP A 654 -39.47 -6.74 -0.02
N ARG A 655 -40.73 -7.13 -0.20
CA ARG A 655 -41.86 -6.42 0.37
C ARG A 655 -42.20 -7.04 1.72
N GLU A 656 -42.13 -6.23 2.75
CA GLU A 656 -42.40 -6.69 4.11
C GLU A 656 -43.30 -5.70 4.83
N PHE A 657 -44.21 -6.21 5.64
CA PHE A 657 -45.00 -5.39 6.54
C PHE A 657 -44.07 -4.86 7.65
N VAL A 658 -43.91 -3.54 7.75
CA VAL A 658 -43.06 -2.89 8.76
C VAL A 658 -43.97 -2.30 9.85
N PRO A 659 -44.04 -2.94 11.02
CA PRO A 659 -44.95 -2.52 12.09
C PRO A 659 -44.77 -1.06 12.54
N ALA A 660 -43.56 -0.54 12.46
CA ALA A 660 -43.24 0.86 12.82
C ALA A 660 -43.98 1.89 11.95
N TYR A 661 -44.36 1.52 10.73
CA TYR A 661 -45.09 2.37 9.80
C TYR A 661 -46.54 1.89 9.57
N ASN A 662 -46.90 0.75 10.12
CA ASN A 662 -48.20 0.06 9.87
C ASN A 662 -48.48 -0.07 8.37
N ASP A 663 -47.46 -0.35 7.57
CA ASP A 663 -47.54 -0.42 6.13
C ASP A 663 -46.58 -1.48 5.56
N THR A 664 -46.85 -1.92 4.31
CA THR A 664 -46.00 -2.84 3.57
C THR A 664 -44.98 -2.05 2.75
N LEU A 665 -43.71 -2.07 3.17
CA LEU A 665 -42.66 -1.28 2.57
C LEU A 665 -41.60 -2.16 1.90
N LEU A 666 -40.76 -1.54 1.07
CA LEU A 666 -39.59 -2.20 0.47
C LEU A 666 -38.46 -2.24 1.48
N VAL A 667 -38.07 -3.45 1.90
CA VAL A 667 -36.94 -3.69 2.81
C VAL A 667 -35.76 -4.24 2.02
N ASN A 668 -34.64 -3.57 2.10
CA ASN A 668 -33.39 -4.03 1.55
C ASN A 668 -32.70 -4.94 2.56
N THR A 669 -32.38 -6.15 2.18
CA THR A 669 -31.66 -7.11 3.01
C THR A 669 -30.49 -7.72 2.24
N TYR A 670 -29.85 -8.73 2.81
CA TYR A 670 -28.77 -9.48 2.17
C TYR A 670 -29.12 -10.95 2.11
N ILE A 671 -28.77 -11.59 1.00
CA ILE A 671 -28.92 -13.03 0.79
C ILE A 671 -27.61 -13.59 0.23
N ASN A 672 -27.40 -14.89 0.39
CA ASN A 672 -26.42 -15.61 -0.40
C ASN A 672 -27.06 -16.00 -1.74
N ALA A 673 -26.61 -15.35 -2.83
CA ALA A 673 -26.91 -15.78 -4.18
C ALA A 673 -26.16 -17.09 -4.50
N ASN A 674 -26.60 -17.83 -5.51
CA ASN A 674 -26.08 -19.14 -5.80
C ASN A 674 -24.59 -19.07 -6.18
N LYS A 675 -24.25 -18.45 -7.31
CA LYS A 675 -22.90 -18.43 -7.86
C LYS A 675 -22.65 -17.19 -8.71
N SER A 676 -21.37 -16.81 -8.82
CA SER A 676 -20.92 -15.83 -9.78
C SER A 676 -19.72 -16.37 -10.55
N TYR A 677 -19.70 -16.14 -11.85
CA TYR A 677 -18.61 -16.53 -12.75
C TYR A 677 -18.06 -15.31 -13.44
N ILE A 678 -16.73 -15.15 -13.46
CA ILE A 678 -16.06 -14.10 -14.22
C ILE A 678 -14.97 -14.77 -15.06
N THR A 679 -15.03 -14.59 -16.38
CA THR A 679 -14.02 -15.07 -17.33
C THR A 679 -13.48 -13.87 -18.09
N GLY A 680 -12.16 -13.81 -18.27
CA GLY A 680 -11.56 -12.68 -19.00
C GLY A 680 -10.18 -12.94 -19.55
N LEU A 681 -9.80 -12.02 -20.46
CA LEU A 681 -8.50 -11.94 -21.10
C LEU A 681 -7.90 -10.56 -20.80
N GLU A 682 -6.76 -10.53 -20.18
CA GLU A 682 -6.02 -9.30 -19.89
C GLU A 682 -4.71 -9.27 -20.69
N LEU A 683 -4.47 -8.19 -21.42
CA LEU A 683 -3.28 -7.93 -22.21
C LEU A 683 -2.57 -6.69 -21.68
N THR A 684 -1.30 -6.80 -21.38
CA THR A 684 -0.46 -5.65 -20.99
C THR A 684 0.77 -5.63 -21.88
N ASN A 685 1.01 -4.52 -22.54
CA ASN A 685 2.16 -4.34 -23.40
C ASN A 685 2.91 -3.08 -23.01
N LYS A 686 4.23 -3.19 -22.84
CA LYS A 686 5.12 -2.05 -22.67
C LYS A 686 6.13 -2.07 -23.79
N ILE A 687 6.17 -0.98 -24.57
CA ILE A 687 7.01 -0.82 -25.73
C ILE A 687 7.81 0.47 -25.61
N LYS A 688 9.10 0.39 -25.82
CA LYS A 688 9.92 1.56 -26.04
C LYS A 688 9.93 1.87 -27.55
N MET A 689 9.00 2.72 -28.00
CA MET A 689 8.80 3.07 -29.40
C MET A 689 10.04 3.75 -29.98
N SER A 690 10.68 4.62 -29.17
CA SER A 690 11.92 5.32 -29.55
C SER A 690 12.78 5.64 -28.32
N LYS A 691 13.92 6.34 -28.47
CA LYS A 691 14.74 6.81 -27.35
C LYS A 691 14.00 7.81 -26.46
N TRP A 692 13.01 8.51 -27.01
CA TRP A 692 12.26 9.58 -26.36
C TRP A 692 10.79 9.25 -26.07
N TRP A 693 10.25 8.08 -26.52
CA TRP A 693 8.86 7.68 -26.36
C TRP A 693 8.73 6.27 -25.78
N ASP A 694 8.14 6.17 -24.60
CA ASP A 694 7.77 4.92 -23.91
C ASP A 694 6.23 4.81 -23.89
N LEU A 695 5.68 3.68 -24.36
CA LEU A 695 4.25 3.37 -24.41
C LEU A 695 3.93 2.20 -23.48
N THR A 696 2.88 2.34 -22.68
CA THR A 696 2.28 1.22 -21.91
C THR A 696 0.81 1.14 -22.26
N ALA A 697 0.36 0.01 -22.77
CA ALA A 697 -1.02 -0.29 -23.11
C ALA A 697 -1.53 -1.46 -22.25
N ASN A 698 -2.74 -1.34 -21.71
CA ASN A 698 -3.44 -2.43 -21.04
C ASN A 698 -4.85 -2.56 -21.63
N ALA A 699 -5.27 -3.78 -21.90
CA ALA A 699 -6.61 -4.13 -22.34
C ALA A 699 -7.13 -5.29 -21.50
N ASN A 700 -8.35 -5.21 -21.00
CA ASN A 700 -9.01 -6.28 -20.28
C ASN A 700 -10.40 -6.50 -20.89
N PHE A 701 -10.67 -7.70 -21.35
CA PHE A 701 -11.94 -8.16 -21.89
C PHE A 701 -12.50 -9.17 -20.92
N PHE A 702 -13.74 -9.03 -20.48
CA PHE A 702 -14.33 -9.97 -19.54
C PHE A 702 -15.86 -10.05 -19.69
N THR A 703 -16.39 -11.19 -19.30
CA THR A 703 -17.81 -11.39 -19.08
C THR A 703 -18.04 -11.80 -17.63
N ALA A 704 -19.15 -11.35 -17.05
CA ALA A 704 -19.59 -11.74 -15.72
C ALA A 704 -21.00 -12.34 -15.81
N LYS A 705 -21.19 -13.45 -15.12
CA LYS A 705 -22.50 -14.08 -14.92
C LYS A 705 -22.77 -14.15 -13.41
N ILE A 706 -23.94 -13.73 -12.99
CA ILE A 706 -24.44 -13.88 -11.63
C ILE A 706 -25.68 -14.75 -11.74
N ASP A 707 -25.70 -15.86 -11.03
CA ASP A 707 -26.83 -16.80 -10.94
C ASP A 707 -27.56 -16.46 -9.64
N LEU A 708 -28.76 -15.92 -9.76
CA LEU A 708 -29.63 -15.51 -8.65
C LEU A 708 -30.72 -16.55 -8.47
N ASN A 709 -30.79 -17.14 -7.26
CA ASN A 709 -31.88 -18.04 -6.90
C ASN A 709 -33.22 -17.34 -7.15
N ASP A 710 -34.11 -17.97 -7.93
CA ASP A 710 -35.51 -17.55 -8.17
C ASP A 710 -35.70 -16.14 -8.77
N GLN A 711 -34.64 -15.52 -9.28
CA GLN A 711 -34.67 -14.22 -9.98
C GLN A 711 -34.19 -14.39 -11.43
N PRO A 712 -34.66 -13.59 -12.38
CA PRO A 712 -34.10 -13.58 -13.73
C PRO A 712 -32.59 -13.29 -13.73
N ASP A 713 -31.81 -14.10 -14.45
CA ASP A 713 -30.40 -13.87 -14.64
C ASP A 713 -30.15 -12.49 -15.30
N PRO A 714 -29.16 -11.71 -14.85
CA PRO A 714 -28.79 -10.47 -15.52
C PRO A 714 -28.40 -10.70 -16.97
N GLU A 715 -28.68 -9.71 -17.83
CA GLU A 715 -28.18 -9.71 -19.20
C GLU A 715 -26.65 -9.83 -19.24
N GLN A 716 -26.15 -10.84 -19.94
CA GLN A 716 -24.71 -11.05 -20.12
C GLN A 716 -24.22 -10.26 -21.32
N PHE A 717 -23.14 -9.54 -21.15
CA PHE A 717 -22.45 -8.86 -22.24
C PHE A 717 -20.94 -8.87 -22.04
N LEU A 718 -20.22 -8.71 -23.14
CA LEU A 718 -18.78 -8.55 -23.12
C LEU A 718 -18.44 -7.12 -22.65
N SER A 719 -17.77 -7.04 -21.51
CA SER A 719 -17.23 -5.78 -21.01
C SER A 719 -15.74 -5.66 -21.35
N TYR A 720 -15.28 -4.44 -21.62
CA TYR A 720 -13.86 -4.21 -21.86
C TYR A 720 -13.40 -2.88 -21.29
N PHE A 721 -12.13 -2.88 -20.93
CA PHE A 721 -11.44 -1.75 -20.35
C PHE A 721 -10.09 -1.56 -21.04
N PHE A 722 -9.79 -0.33 -21.46
CA PHE A 722 -8.51 0.05 -22.06
C PHE A 722 -7.83 1.12 -21.23
N LYS A 723 -6.51 1.01 -21.11
CA LYS A 723 -5.68 2.05 -20.53
C LYS A 723 -4.42 2.24 -21.37
N LEU A 724 -4.10 3.48 -21.69
CA LEU A 724 -2.95 3.87 -22.51
C LEU A 724 -2.14 4.94 -21.78
N ASN A 725 -0.85 4.68 -21.54
CA ASN A 725 0.07 5.64 -20.96
C ASN A 725 1.22 5.90 -21.94
N ASN A 726 1.35 7.14 -22.38
CA ASN A 726 2.45 7.61 -23.23
C ASN A 726 3.36 8.52 -22.41
N SER A 727 4.66 8.24 -22.44
CA SER A 727 5.70 9.01 -21.75
C SER A 727 6.72 9.49 -22.79
N PHE A 728 6.88 10.80 -22.92
CA PHE A 728 7.79 11.45 -23.85
C PHE A 728 8.90 12.17 -23.09
N LYS A 729 10.15 11.86 -23.43
CA LYS A 729 11.34 12.57 -22.97
C LYS A 729 11.65 13.66 -23.96
N LEU A 730 11.48 14.89 -23.56
CA LEU A 730 11.69 16.06 -24.38
C LEU A 730 13.09 16.66 -24.12
N PRO A 731 13.63 17.51 -25.04
CA PRO A 731 14.88 18.22 -24.81
C PRO A 731 14.85 19.08 -23.52
N LYS A 732 16.02 19.55 -23.07
CA LYS A 732 16.20 20.43 -21.91
C LYS A 732 15.55 19.91 -20.61
N ASN A 733 15.59 18.59 -20.37
CA ASN A 733 15.03 17.92 -19.19
C ASN A 733 13.51 18.07 -18.99
N PHE A 734 12.76 18.32 -20.04
CA PHE A 734 11.31 18.21 -20.01
C PHE A 734 10.86 16.76 -20.21
N SER A 735 9.72 16.41 -19.63
CA SER A 735 9.01 15.15 -19.85
C SER A 735 7.53 15.43 -19.94
N LEU A 736 6.85 14.84 -20.93
CA LEU A 736 5.40 14.88 -21.11
C LEU A 736 4.84 13.50 -20.91
N GLN A 737 3.75 13.36 -20.17
CA GLN A 737 2.98 12.14 -20.08
C GLN A 737 1.52 12.42 -20.47
N LEU A 738 0.97 11.54 -21.30
CA LEU A 738 -0.44 11.50 -21.68
C LEU A 738 -1.01 10.13 -21.30
N SER A 739 -2.04 10.12 -20.47
CA SER A 739 -2.71 8.92 -19.99
C SER A 739 -4.17 8.95 -20.40
N GLY A 740 -4.68 7.90 -21.04
CA GLY A 740 -6.07 7.73 -21.39
C GLY A 740 -6.63 6.43 -20.85
N ASP A 741 -7.88 6.44 -20.43
CA ASP A 741 -8.63 5.25 -20.05
C ASP A 741 -10.02 5.27 -20.69
N TYR A 742 -10.50 4.07 -21.05
CA TYR A 742 -11.85 3.84 -21.57
C TYR A 742 -12.42 2.59 -20.92
N GLN A 743 -13.65 2.67 -20.47
CA GLN A 743 -14.44 1.59 -19.95
C GLN A 743 -15.73 1.47 -20.77
N SER A 744 -16.04 0.25 -21.23
CA SER A 744 -17.30 -0.05 -21.89
C SER A 744 -18.47 -0.15 -20.88
N LYS A 745 -19.65 -0.52 -21.32
CA LYS A 745 -20.78 -0.95 -20.47
C LYS A 745 -20.28 -2.09 -19.54
N ILE A 746 -20.54 -1.99 -18.23
CA ILE A 746 -20.24 -3.04 -17.25
C ILE A 746 -21.47 -3.39 -16.42
N ILE A 747 -21.65 -4.66 -16.09
CA ILE A 747 -22.68 -5.09 -15.14
C ILE A 747 -22.37 -4.50 -13.77
N SER A 748 -23.33 -3.83 -13.19
CA SER A 748 -23.35 -3.45 -11.78
C SER A 748 -24.12 -4.53 -11.04
N ALA A 749 -23.41 -5.39 -10.31
CA ALA A 749 -24.09 -6.28 -9.37
C ALA A 749 -24.83 -5.43 -8.33
N PRO A 750 -25.96 -5.88 -7.75
CA PRO A 750 -26.56 -5.24 -6.60
C PRO A 750 -25.46 -5.07 -5.56
N SER A 751 -25.00 -3.83 -5.34
CA SER A 751 -23.82 -3.62 -4.53
C SER A 751 -24.10 -4.05 -3.10
N SER A 752 -23.39 -5.04 -2.62
CA SER A 752 -23.17 -5.17 -1.19
C SER A 752 -22.48 -3.86 -0.76
N GLY A 753 -23.26 -2.84 -0.37
CA GLY A 753 -22.79 -1.49 -0.11
C GLY A 753 -21.54 -1.47 0.78
N GLY A 754 -20.41 -1.20 0.20
CA GLY A 754 -19.14 -1.19 0.89
C GLY A 754 -18.02 -1.86 0.10
N GLY A 755 -17.64 -1.29 -1.03
CA GLY A 755 -16.28 -1.36 -1.52
C GLY A 755 -15.36 -0.58 -0.58
N GLY A 756 -15.47 -0.84 0.72
CA GLY A 756 -14.57 -0.35 1.74
C GLY A 756 -13.74 -1.53 2.20
N GLY A 757 -12.43 -1.48 1.95
CA GLY A 757 -11.51 -2.33 2.67
C GLY A 757 -11.84 -2.26 4.17
N ARG A 758 -11.62 -3.34 4.88
CA ARG A 758 -11.78 -3.50 6.34
C ARG A 758 -11.16 -2.31 7.10
N GLY A 759 -11.87 -1.22 7.31
CA GLY A 759 -11.33 -0.07 8.02
C GLY A 759 -12.08 1.25 7.84
N GLY A 760 -13.02 1.33 6.91
CA GLY A 760 -13.80 2.53 6.72
C GLY A 760 -15.04 2.54 7.61
N PHE A 761 -14.99 3.18 8.78
CA PHE A 761 -16.13 3.82 9.38
C PHE A 761 -16.52 5.01 8.50
N GLY A 762 -17.18 4.77 7.41
CA GLY A 762 -18.01 5.75 6.78
C GLY A 762 -19.41 5.20 6.90
N GLY A 763 -20.30 5.88 7.58
CA GLY A 763 -21.72 5.71 7.38
C GLY A 763 -21.97 5.81 5.87
N GLY A 764 -21.82 4.70 5.16
CA GLY A 764 -21.94 4.62 3.71
C GLY A 764 -23.40 4.61 3.27
N GLY A 765 -24.30 5.13 4.09
CA GLY A 765 -25.71 5.21 3.78
C GLY A 765 -26.12 6.52 3.13
N MET A 766 -25.50 7.64 3.42
CA MET A 766 -26.05 8.93 3.02
C MET A 766 -25.19 9.79 2.07
N PHE A 767 -23.91 9.52 1.89
CA PHE A 767 -23.03 10.46 1.18
C PHE A 767 -22.05 9.82 0.17
N GLY A 768 -21.97 8.53 0.10
CA GLY A 768 -21.28 7.83 -0.97
C GLY A 768 -22.25 7.62 -2.11
N GLY A 769 -22.30 8.53 -3.07
CA GLY A 769 -23.15 8.41 -4.24
C GLY A 769 -22.70 7.31 -5.21
N GLY A 770 -22.33 6.13 -4.70
CA GLY A 770 -22.39 4.90 -5.47
C GLY A 770 -23.83 4.47 -5.59
N ASN A 771 -24.18 3.84 -6.67
CA ASN A 771 -25.54 3.30 -6.88
C ASN A 771 -25.89 2.39 -5.70
N THR A 772 -26.65 2.91 -4.73
CA THR A 772 -27.10 2.17 -3.54
C THR A 772 -28.30 1.30 -3.84
N SER A 773 -28.71 1.26 -5.12
CA SER A 773 -29.82 0.44 -5.57
C SER A 773 -29.55 -1.04 -5.29
N ALA A 774 -30.48 -1.70 -4.63
CA ALA A 774 -30.48 -3.15 -4.48
C ALA A 774 -30.86 -3.88 -5.78
N SER A 775 -31.21 -3.12 -6.84
CA SER A 775 -31.57 -3.66 -8.15
C SER A 775 -30.32 -3.87 -9.01
N GLN A 776 -30.44 -4.78 -9.94
CA GLN A 776 -29.45 -5.01 -10.98
C GLN A 776 -29.39 -3.82 -11.94
N GLY A 777 -28.27 -3.65 -12.61
CA GLY A 777 -28.10 -2.60 -13.57
C GLY A 777 -26.76 -2.66 -14.30
N PHE A 778 -26.45 -1.58 -14.96
CA PHE A 778 -25.17 -1.43 -15.63
C PHE A 778 -24.65 0.01 -15.54
N ILE A 779 -23.34 0.13 -15.58
CA ILE A 779 -22.64 1.41 -15.72
C ILE A 779 -22.40 1.62 -17.21
N ARG A 780 -22.79 2.78 -17.73
CA ARG A 780 -22.59 3.18 -19.13
C ARG A 780 -21.13 3.47 -19.44
N PRO A 781 -20.72 3.45 -20.72
CA PRO A 781 -19.34 3.71 -21.11
C PRO A 781 -18.81 5.04 -20.57
N ASN A 782 -17.54 5.03 -20.20
CA ASN A 782 -16.84 6.19 -19.63
C ASN A 782 -15.40 6.26 -20.13
N PHE A 783 -14.88 7.46 -20.38
CA PHE A 783 -13.49 7.67 -20.77
C PHE A 783 -12.92 8.97 -20.23
N GLY A 784 -11.61 9.04 -20.12
CA GLY A 784 -10.91 10.25 -19.72
C GLY A 784 -9.48 10.30 -20.24
N VAL A 785 -8.95 11.50 -20.32
CA VAL A 785 -7.56 11.75 -20.69
C VAL A 785 -6.93 12.72 -19.69
N ASP A 786 -5.78 12.33 -19.17
CA ASP A 786 -4.96 13.12 -18.24
C ASP A 786 -3.64 13.50 -18.92
N ALA A 787 -3.09 14.67 -18.60
CA ALA A 787 -1.81 15.14 -19.11
C ALA A 787 -0.92 15.65 -17.98
N ALA A 788 0.40 15.45 -18.09
CA ALA A 788 1.38 16.00 -17.18
C ALA A 788 2.64 16.44 -17.91
N LEU A 789 3.09 17.66 -17.63
CA LEU A 789 4.36 18.20 -18.10
C LEU A 789 5.28 18.41 -16.90
N ARG A 790 6.50 17.88 -16.97
CA ARG A 790 7.51 18.02 -15.91
C ARG A 790 8.79 18.63 -16.45
N PHE A 791 9.36 19.53 -15.68
CA PHE A 791 10.69 20.11 -15.87
C PHE A 791 11.60 19.77 -14.69
N GLU A 792 12.77 19.20 -14.96
CA GLU A 792 13.78 18.86 -13.96
C GLU A 792 14.95 19.83 -14.04
N PHE A 793 15.36 20.40 -12.90
CA PHE A 793 16.42 21.40 -12.80
C PHE A 793 17.28 21.17 -11.54
N LEU A 794 18.27 22.03 -11.29
CA LEU A 794 19.38 21.88 -10.36
C LEU A 794 20.34 20.73 -10.75
N LYS A 795 21.55 20.80 -10.16
CA LYS A 795 22.58 19.76 -10.34
C LYS A 795 22.01 18.40 -9.95
N GLU A 796 22.29 17.35 -10.74
CA GLU A 796 21.76 16.00 -10.56
C GLU A 796 20.22 15.90 -10.60
N LYS A 797 19.55 16.89 -11.20
CA LYS A 797 18.09 16.95 -11.31
C LYS A 797 17.39 16.86 -9.94
N LYS A 798 17.96 17.53 -8.94
CA LYS A 798 17.47 17.49 -7.55
C LYS A 798 16.15 18.18 -7.34
N ALA A 799 15.75 19.09 -8.23
CA ALA A 799 14.46 19.76 -8.17
C ALA A 799 13.65 19.51 -9.43
N SER A 800 12.33 19.53 -9.29
CA SER A 800 11.40 19.46 -10.41
C SER A 800 10.14 20.25 -10.15
N ILE A 801 9.58 20.79 -11.23
CA ILE A 801 8.24 21.39 -11.28
C ILE A 801 7.41 20.54 -12.25
N SER A 802 6.17 20.24 -11.90
CA SER A 802 5.25 19.56 -12.83
C SER A 802 3.87 20.21 -12.81
N LEU A 803 3.28 20.35 -13.99
CA LEU A 803 1.89 20.73 -14.20
C LEU A 803 1.12 19.47 -14.61
N ASN A 804 0.11 19.11 -13.86
CA ASN A 804 -0.77 17.97 -14.13
C ASN A 804 -2.18 18.48 -14.36
N VAL A 805 -2.86 17.96 -15.38
CA VAL A 805 -4.27 18.27 -15.68
C VAL A 805 -5.02 16.96 -15.80
N ASN A 806 -6.03 16.77 -14.97
CA ASN A 806 -6.89 15.59 -14.99
C ASN A 806 -8.11 15.87 -15.85
N ASP A 807 -8.60 14.83 -16.57
CA ASP A 807 -9.82 14.85 -17.39
C ASP A 807 -9.89 16.11 -18.30
N ILE A 808 -8.85 16.29 -19.15
CA ILE A 808 -8.68 17.50 -19.99
C ILE A 808 -9.88 17.78 -20.88
N PHE A 809 -10.66 16.76 -21.25
CA PHE A 809 -11.84 16.88 -22.12
C PHE A 809 -13.16 16.96 -21.35
N ARG A 810 -13.13 16.92 -19.99
CA ARG A 810 -14.31 16.93 -19.12
C ARG A 810 -15.31 15.80 -19.44
N THR A 811 -14.80 14.61 -19.79
CA THR A 811 -15.62 13.48 -20.23
C THR A 811 -15.95 12.51 -19.13
N LYS A 812 -15.13 12.44 -18.07
CA LYS A 812 -15.35 11.51 -16.94
C LYS A 812 -16.62 11.83 -16.18
N LYS A 813 -17.53 10.87 -16.19
CA LYS A 813 -18.76 10.87 -15.38
C LYS A 813 -19.13 9.44 -15.01
N TYR A 814 -19.64 9.25 -13.80
CA TYR A 814 -20.30 8.02 -13.43
C TYR A 814 -21.74 8.07 -13.94
N ASN A 815 -22.15 7.13 -14.78
CA ASN A 815 -23.48 7.09 -15.39
C ASN A 815 -24.01 5.65 -15.26
N ALA A 816 -25.04 5.47 -14.44
CA ALA A 816 -25.59 4.17 -14.09
C ALA A 816 -27.06 4.06 -14.44
N HIS A 817 -27.45 2.88 -14.85
CA HIS A 817 -28.83 2.46 -15.05
C HIS A 817 -29.14 1.29 -14.11
N SER A 818 -30.29 1.32 -13.46
CA SER A 818 -30.76 0.28 -12.57
C SER A 818 -32.23 0.00 -12.86
N GLU A 819 -32.62 -1.27 -12.90
CA GLU A 819 -33.98 -1.71 -13.14
C GLU A 819 -34.36 -2.83 -12.19
N SER A 820 -35.59 -2.78 -11.67
CA SER A 820 -36.22 -3.84 -10.88
C SER A 820 -37.71 -3.89 -11.19
N SER A 821 -38.41 -4.85 -10.63
CA SER A 821 -39.90 -4.88 -10.71
C SER A 821 -40.56 -3.68 -10.01
N PHE A 822 -39.79 -2.89 -9.25
CA PHE A 822 -40.32 -1.80 -8.43
C PHE A 822 -40.04 -0.41 -8.98
N PHE A 823 -38.92 -0.25 -9.71
CA PHE A 823 -38.54 1.04 -10.29
C PHE A 823 -37.53 0.89 -11.43
N ILE A 824 -37.43 1.93 -12.25
CA ILE A 824 -36.38 2.17 -13.23
C ILE A 824 -35.64 3.44 -12.82
N GLN A 825 -34.31 3.42 -12.78
CA GLN A 825 -33.50 4.57 -12.36
C GLN A 825 -32.32 4.79 -13.28
N ASP A 826 -32.19 6.02 -13.78
CA ASP A 826 -31.01 6.54 -14.50
C ASP A 826 -30.34 7.60 -13.65
N SER A 827 -29.04 7.49 -13.47
CA SER A 827 -28.27 8.47 -12.70
C SER A 827 -26.93 8.79 -13.33
N TRP A 828 -26.52 10.04 -13.22
CA TRP A 828 -25.13 10.40 -13.52
C TRP A 828 -24.56 11.35 -12.48
N ARG A 829 -23.25 11.28 -12.30
CA ARG A 829 -22.49 12.16 -11.41
C ARG A 829 -21.13 12.49 -12.01
N ARG A 830 -20.72 13.75 -11.86
CA ARG A 830 -19.40 14.24 -12.27
C ARG A 830 -18.74 14.93 -11.07
N ARG A 831 -17.48 14.54 -10.80
CA ARG A 831 -16.69 15.10 -9.69
C ARG A 831 -15.38 15.67 -10.22
N ASP A 832 -15.03 16.88 -9.76
CA ASP A 832 -13.74 17.53 -10.01
C ASP A 832 -13.22 17.48 -11.45
N PRO A 833 -14.01 17.90 -12.47
CA PRO A 833 -13.53 17.92 -13.85
C PRO A 833 -12.44 18.97 -14.05
N GLN A 834 -11.45 18.66 -14.90
CA GLN A 834 -10.43 19.60 -15.40
C GLN A 834 -9.62 20.30 -14.28
N VAL A 835 -9.19 19.58 -13.26
CA VAL A 835 -8.33 20.13 -12.21
C VAL A 835 -6.88 20.17 -12.70
N ALA A 836 -6.33 21.40 -12.80
CA ALA A 836 -4.91 21.63 -13.05
C ALA A 836 -4.16 21.75 -11.70
N ARG A 837 -3.03 21.06 -11.55
CA ARG A 837 -2.21 21.05 -10.33
C ARG A 837 -0.75 21.33 -10.66
N LEU A 838 -0.19 22.36 -10.01
CA LEU A 838 1.23 22.68 -10.04
C LEU A 838 1.91 22.04 -8.83
N ASN A 839 2.99 21.29 -9.06
CA ASN A 839 3.75 20.61 -8.02
C ASN A 839 5.21 21.04 -8.10
N PHE A 840 5.81 21.24 -6.93
CA PHE A 840 7.23 21.43 -6.72
C PHE A 840 7.78 20.30 -5.87
N ASN A 841 8.95 19.77 -6.26
CA ASN A 841 9.64 18.72 -5.51
C ASN A 841 11.13 19.03 -5.46
N TRP A 842 11.71 18.96 -4.26
CA TRP A 842 13.14 19.16 -4.03
C TRP A 842 13.72 18.02 -3.19
N ARG A 843 14.74 17.35 -3.75
CA ARG A 843 15.47 16.26 -3.09
C ARG A 843 16.83 16.78 -2.61
N PHE A 844 17.16 16.47 -1.37
CA PHE A 844 18.43 16.86 -0.76
C PHE A 844 19.06 15.68 -0.01
N GLY A 845 20.35 15.78 0.29
CA GLY A 845 21.06 14.82 1.11
C GLY A 845 22.52 14.63 0.70
N LYS A 846 23.27 14.08 1.63
CA LYS A 846 24.66 13.63 1.46
C LYS A 846 24.79 12.23 2.04
N PHE A 847 25.53 11.40 1.32
CA PHE A 847 25.90 10.08 1.83
C PHE A 847 27.25 10.24 2.53
N ASP A 848 27.26 10.27 3.86
CA ASP A 848 28.46 10.44 4.68
C ASP A 848 28.41 9.45 5.86
N ALA A 849 29.40 8.55 5.89
CA ALA A 849 29.52 7.56 6.96
C ALA A 849 29.90 8.18 8.31
N ASN A 850 30.32 9.44 8.35
CA ASN A 850 30.89 10.10 9.53
C ASN A 850 30.09 11.32 10.04
N LEU A 851 28.79 11.42 9.72
CA LEU A 851 27.94 12.59 10.04
C LEU A 851 27.99 13.04 11.52
N PHE A 852 28.25 12.12 12.44
CA PHE A 852 28.30 12.38 13.89
C PHE A 852 29.63 11.97 14.56
N LYS A 853 30.66 11.64 13.80
CA LYS A 853 31.99 11.55 14.42
C LYS A 853 32.40 12.96 14.84
N ARG A 854 32.58 13.21 16.15
CA ARG A 854 33.17 14.43 16.66
C ARG A 854 34.51 14.63 15.92
N LYS A 855 34.69 15.78 15.26
CA LYS A 855 36.00 16.21 14.85
C LYS A 855 36.91 16.13 16.11
N SER A 856 37.94 15.33 16.05
CA SER A 856 38.96 15.29 17.09
C SER A 856 39.58 16.69 17.14
N THR A 857 39.32 17.42 18.20
CA THR A 857 39.98 18.71 18.50
C THR A 857 41.40 18.53 19.01
N LYS A 858 42.00 17.34 18.80
CA LYS A 858 43.45 17.14 19.02
C LYS A 858 44.18 17.49 17.73
N GLY A 859 44.46 18.77 17.53
CA GLY A 859 45.21 19.24 16.37
C GLY A 859 45.39 20.75 16.25
N GLU A 860 45.03 21.53 17.27
CA GLU A 860 45.39 22.96 17.32
C GLU A 860 45.91 23.27 18.73
N GLY A 861 47.17 23.14 18.92
CA GLY A 861 47.86 23.47 20.19
C GLY A 861 49.35 23.29 20.13
N ASN A 862 50.02 23.65 19.02
CA ASN A 862 51.43 24.02 19.02
C ASN A 862 51.48 25.55 18.98
N VAL A 863 51.41 26.15 20.17
CA VAL A 863 51.92 27.52 20.35
C VAL A 863 53.40 27.35 20.68
N ASN A 864 54.26 27.72 19.75
CA ASN A 864 55.68 28.00 19.98
C ASN A 864 55.77 29.03 21.10
N MET A 865 56.34 28.66 22.23
CA MET A 865 56.98 29.60 23.14
C MET A 865 58.47 29.50 22.88
N GLU A 866 58.95 30.26 21.91
CA GLU A 866 60.28 30.78 21.90
C GLU A 866 60.23 32.23 22.41
N GLY A 867 61.08 32.55 23.38
CA GLY A 867 61.51 33.91 23.51
C GLY A 867 61.52 34.51 24.88
N ASN A 868 62.67 34.47 25.48
CA ASN A 868 63.31 35.52 26.25
C ASN A 868 62.84 35.87 27.68
N PHE A 869 63.83 35.73 28.48
CA PHE A 869 64.26 36.16 29.82
C PHE A 869 63.89 35.28 30.98
#